data_754053c31d0c5a89c0865b35b0b84391
#
_entry.id   754053c31d0c5a89c0865b35b0b84391
#
_cell.length_a   1.000
_cell.length_b   1.000
_cell.length_c   1.000
_cell.angle_alpha   90.00
_cell.angle_beta   90.00
_cell.angle_gamma   90.00
#
_symmetry.space_group_name_H-M   'P 1'
#
loop_
_entity.id
_entity.type
_entity.pdbx_description
1 polymer ?
#
loop_
_entity_poly.entity_id
_entity_poly.type
_entity_poly.pdbx_seq_one_letter_code
_entity_poly.pdbx_strand_id
1 'polypeptide(L)'
;MKVTRILGLWIVSALCFFSCTEEEQGPGNIIPDVSTTPVRLALGMTPMHETGGVTRARGDNSLDLVLGEESDRAGTRAGTLTDDQENAVGDICVFQFGNGDSKLKYSEYATLTDGQLTADISLASGMGTCTVYVLANVGDLTSRVAYGSTLADFKKLAAEVTSGKGTGQNLPMCGSKNDFNSETANASLTVQLTRSVAKVSLNLTTPNTGDAFTVSAIKLMNVAKKLYYVESAATAPTPAELTSYTSDNTKTVAWYIPENKAGSKSLTDWKDRYEGNVPATATYVLIEGSYTPKGGTARDVAYSIYLGAGDKPGDFNVARNTRYTVNASIKGTNLNDGRVLVGKDLSAAGTETANCYVVKTTDANKWYRFKATVRGNGAQTAAQISYTGAEIPAGDKIAPTNASLVWETREGGTARTLDYVGYSRNGYIVFKLGSATEGNAVVAAKSGTTTLWSWHIWATKAFDRAGIKVQAYDTRPRVVDGHFKPAQRKGIKVMDRHLGSASGAASKVAAEVIKTYGVYFQFGRKDPFPAAGVMARADDAEIVPVYDGSGSKILKNSNQKKNSEITKGTDQAAVKAQLAYTVENPLMFMLRDDGDKVAAYGGDDTNPSYNWIFAAHPQKTPWKASNKLWGGSLVDEATSLPLATEVNIKKTIYDPCPYGYHMPPQDIWTNFTVAATVYNSSNIADYNVVAGDKFNQTDSKIGFTDANFKVWGRRYFTTGEASATAADGTSNEAFYPAAGYRNGADGRVNHVGWGCYAWSASPFSAASQSAGFLSVRSYWVYPVNYTHRADAFPVRCVRD
;
A
#
# COMPACT_ATOMS: atom_id res chain seq x y z
N MET A 1 -29.79 -31.54 -40.49
CA MET A 1 -28.50 -32.22 -40.47
C MET A 1 -27.90 -32.09 -39.07
N LYS A 2 -27.98 -33.16 -38.30
CA LYS A 2 -27.38 -33.24 -36.94
C LYS A 2 -25.94 -33.67 -37.09
N VAL A 3 -25.01 -32.95 -36.47
CA VAL A 3 -23.64 -33.43 -36.24
C VAL A 3 -23.40 -33.52 -34.74
N THR A 4 -23.35 -34.72 -34.28
CA THR A 4 -23.01 -35.13 -32.94
C THR A 4 -21.51 -34.93 -32.71
N ARG A 5 -21.12 -34.17 -31.73
CA ARG A 5 -19.74 -34.10 -31.25
C ARG A 5 -19.58 -34.97 -30.01
N ILE A 6 -18.78 -35.97 -30.15
CA ILE A 6 -18.29 -36.86 -29.10
C ILE A 6 -17.28 -36.10 -28.27
N LEU A 7 -17.53 -36.02 -26.96
CA LEU A 7 -16.60 -35.48 -25.96
C LEU A 7 -15.59 -36.59 -25.62
N GLY A 8 -14.38 -36.46 -26.14
CA GLY A 8 -13.24 -37.27 -25.72
C GLY A 8 -12.60 -36.66 -24.46
N LEU A 9 -12.70 -37.36 -23.36
CA LEU A 9 -12.06 -37.02 -22.08
C LEU A 9 -10.57 -37.40 -22.19
N TRP A 10 -9.70 -36.41 -22.38
CA TRP A 10 -8.26 -36.58 -22.24
C TRP A 10 -7.87 -36.29 -20.81
N ILE A 11 -7.53 -37.32 -20.07
CA ILE A 11 -6.80 -37.21 -18.81
C ILE A 11 -5.36 -36.84 -19.17
N VAL A 12 -5.01 -35.58 -19.06
CA VAL A 12 -3.62 -35.13 -19.12
C VAL A 12 -3.04 -35.31 -17.74
N SER A 13 -2.30 -36.37 -17.51
CA SER A 13 -1.36 -36.49 -16.42
C SER A 13 -0.25 -35.47 -16.65
N ALA A 14 -0.28 -34.36 -15.89
CA ALA A 14 0.78 -33.38 -15.91
C ALA A 14 2.03 -33.96 -15.24
N LEU A 15 2.91 -34.53 -16.04
CA LEU A 15 4.31 -34.72 -15.66
C LEU A 15 4.95 -33.31 -15.61
N CYS A 16 5.16 -32.81 -14.39
CA CYS A 16 6.00 -31.62 -14.21
C CYS A 16 7.47 -32.05 -14.34
N PHE A 17 8.02 -31.88 -15.50
CA PHE A 17 9.46 -31.91 -15.72
C PHE A 17 10.09 -30.66 -15.13
N PHE A 18 11.24 -30.79 -14.48
CA PHE A 18 12.14 -29.68 -14.28
C PHE A 18 12.52 -29.16 -15.66
N SER A 19 11.97 -28.03 -16.07
CA SER A 19 12.34 -27.40 -17.33
C SER A 19 13.67 -26.70 -17.12
N CYS A 20 14.76 -27.36 -17.57
CA CYS A 20 15.98 -26.67 -17.86
C CYS A 20 15.77 -25.85 -19.13
N THR A 21 15.82 -24.53 -19.05
CA THR A 21 16.02 -23.70 -20.23
C THR A 21 17.41 -24.03 -20.79
N GLU A 22 17.43 -24.50 -22.03
CA GLU A 22 18.67 -24.66 -22.78
C GLU A 22 19.31 -23.29 -23.02
N GLU A 23 20.40 -23.02 -22.29
CA GLU A 23 21.38 -22.03 -22.71
C GLU A 23 22.29 -22.71 -23.77
N GLU A 24 22.65 -21.95 -24.79
CA GLU A 24 23.49 -22.36 -25.94
C GLU A 24 24.66 -23.22 -25.54
N GLN A 25 24.83 -24.37 -26.21
CA GLN A 25 25.98 -25.25 -26.09
C GLN A 25 27.24 -24.49 -26.48
N GLY A 26 28.00 -24.11 -25.45
CA GLY A 26 29.41 -23.75 -25.64
C GLY A 26 30.21 -24.93 -26.20
N PRO A 27 31.43 -24.70 -26.68
CA PRO A 27 32.25 -25.72 -27.33
C PRO A 27 32.42 -26.94 -26.41
N GLY A 28 32.14 -28.13 -26.96
CA GLY A 28 32.06 -29.39 -26.23
C GLY A 28 33.20 -29.62 -25.25
N ASN A 29 32.82 -30.06 -24.05
CA ASN A 29 33.72 -30.33 -22.95
C ASN A 29 34.59 -31.59 -23.27
N ILE A 30 35.76 -31.38 -23.91
CA ILE A 30 36.69 -32.48 -24.18
C ILE A 30 37.42 -32.75 -22.87
N ILE A 31 36.98 -33.81 -22.16
CA ILE A 31 37.74 -34.38 -21.08
C ILE A 31 38.95 -35.06 -21.73
N PRO A 32 40.22 -34.75 -21.38
CA PRO A 32 41.38 -35.46 -21.86
C PRO A 32 41.23 -36.94 -21.57
N ASP A 33 41.81 -37.80 -22.45
CA ASP A 33 41.87 -39.24 -22.20
C ASP A 33 42.74 -39.48 -20.94
N VAL A 34 42.03 -39.65 -19.79
CA VAL A 34 42.70 -39.79 -18.48
C VAL A 34 42.60 -41.25 -18.07
N SER A 35 43.68 -41.82 -17.70
CA SER A 35 43.67 -43.17 -17.08
C SER A 35 42.79 -43.14 -15.83
N THR A 36 41.88 -44.11 -15.70
CA THR A 36 40.95 -44.18 -14.57
C THR A 36 41.17 -45.47 -13.76
N THR A 37 40.84 -45.37 -12.48
CA THR A 37 40.83 -46.50 -11.54
C THR A 37 39.38 -46.74 -11.10
N PRO A 38 38.88 -47.99 -11.16
CA PRO A 38 37.57 -48.34 -10.63
C PRO A 38 37.55 -48.22 -9.10
N VAL A 39 36.47 -47.59 -8.59
CA VAL A 39 36.26 -47.34 -7.16
C VAL A 39 34.84 -47.76 -6.81
N ARG A 40 34.68 -48.50 -5.72
CA ARG A 40 33.36 -48.80 -5.20
C ARG A 40 32.87 -47.69 -4.33
N LEU A 41 31.81 -46.98 -4.78
CA LEU A 41 31.13 -45.93 -4.05
C LEU A 41 30.05 -46.54 -3.13
N ALA A 42 30.05 -46.12 -1.86
CA ALA A 42 28.98 -46.36 -0.90
C ALA A 42 28.39 -45.04 -0.43
N LEU A 43 27.08 -44.93 -0.47
CA LEU A 43 26.33 -43.73 -0.09
C LEU A 43 25.69 -43.93 1.28
N GLY A 44 25.90 -43.01 2.19
CA GLY A 44 25.15 -42.85 3.43
C GLY A 44 24.22 -41.66 3.39
N MET A 45 23.21 -41.64 4.25
CA MET A 45 22.27 -40.49 4.35
C MET A 45 22.48 -39.73 5.65
N THR A 46 22.70 -38.41 5.56
CA THR A 46 22.70 -37.57 6.74
C THR A 46 21.24 -37.34 7.19
N PRO A 47 20.88 -37.67 8.43
CA PRO A 47 19.53 -37.40 8.94
C PRO A 47 19.18 -35.92 8.80
N MET A 48 17.90 -35.62 8.57
CA MET A 48 17.45 -34.21 8.62
C MET A 48 17.59 -33.68 10.03
N HIS A 49 18.07 -32.45 10.13
CA HIS A 49 18.08 -31.72 11.39
C HIS A 49 16.68 -31.25 11.72
N GLU A 50 16.19 -31.55 12.94
CA GLU A 50 14.91 -30.99 13.42
C GLU A 50 15.20 -29.62 14.03
N THR A 51 14.38 -28.63 13.68
CA THR A 51 14.43 -27.35 14.39
C THR A 51 13.81 -27.53 15.76
N GLY A 52 14.64 -27.89 16.75
CA GLY A 52 14.21 -28.07 18.13
C GLY A 52 13.88 -26.71 18.81
N GLY A 53 12.87 -26.73 19.62
CA GLY A 53 12.52 -25.59 20.48
C GLY A 53 11.03 -25.46 20.66
N VAL A 54 10.55 -25.72 21.88
CA VAL A 54 9.15 -25.52 22.25
C VAL A 54 8.90 -24.04 22.49
N THR A 55 8.35 -23.33 21.52
CA THR A 55 7.88 -21.96 21.74
C THR A 55 6.40 -21.98 22.05
N ARG A 56 6.09 -22.11 23.35
CA ARG A 56 4.75 -21.76 23.85
C ARG A 56 4.73 -20.27 24.15
N ALA A 57 4.23 -19.46 23.23
CA ALA A 57 3.81 -18.12 23.58
C ALA A 57 2.60 -18.21 24.52
N ARG A 58 2.83 -18.14 25.84
CA ARG A 58 1.76 -18.06 26.84
C ARG A 58 1.23 -16.64 26.92
N GLY A 59 -0.07 -16.43 26.83
CA GLY A 59 -0.77 -15.16 26.99
C GLY A 59 -1.91 -14.99 25.98
N ASP A 60 -2.51 -13.82 25.93
CA ASP A 60 -3.59 -13.44 24.98
C ASP A 60 -3.08 -13.36 23.53
N ASN A 61 -2.61 -14.48 23.00
CA ASN A 61 -2.07 -14.60 21.67
C ASN A 61 -3.20 -14.93 20.69
N SER A 62 -3.15 -14.31 19.53
CA SER A 62 -4.03 -14.64 18.41
C SER A 62 -3.60 -15.92 17.70
N LEU A 63 -2.35 -16.31 17.88
CA LEU A 63 -1.72 -17.46 17.24
C LEU A 63 -0.81 -18.17 18.24
N ASP A 64 -1.19 -19.39 18.66
CA ASP A 64 -0.27 -20.28 19.36
C ASP A 64 0.59 -21.00 18.33
N LEU A 65 1.89 -21.02 18.58
CA LEU A 65 2.88 -21.57 17.68
C LEU A 65 3.78 -22.54 18.44
N VAL A 66 3.91 -23.74 17.92
CA VAL A 66 4.89 -24.73 18.36
C VAL A 66 5.75 -25.10 17.15
N LEU A 67 7.05 -24.86 17.25
CA LEU A 67 8.03 -25.22 16.23
C LEU A 67 8.82 -26.43 16.68
N GLY A 68 9.05 -27.40 15.79
CA GLY A 68 9.99 -28.49 16.01
C GLY A 68 9.48 -29.78 16.66
N GLU A 69 8.23 -29.87 17.09
CA GLU A 69 7.66 -31.15 17.53
C GLU A 69 6.69 -31.69 16.48
N GLU A 70 6.90 -32.90 16.03
CA GLU A 70 5.92 -33.63 15.25
C GLU A 70 4.84 -34.13 16.22
N SER A 71 3.60 -33.66 16.10
CA SER A 71 2.50 -34.21 16.87
C SER A 71 2.20 -35.61 16.37
N ASP A 72 2.11 -36.60 17.27
CA ASP A 72 1.78 -38.01 17.02
C ASP A 72 0.37 -38.23 16.37
N ARG A 73 -0.22 -37.20 15.77
CA ARG A 73 -1.46 -37.36 15.02
C ARG A 73 -1.15 -37.86 13.61
N ALA A 74 -1.17 -39.17 13.47
CA ALA A 74 -1.22 -39.90 12.21
C ALA A 74 -2.47 -39.46 11.39
N GLY A 75 -2.36 -38.31 10.70
CA GLY A 75 -3.30 -37.94 9.65
C GLY A 75 -2.62 -38.21 8.32
N THR A 76 -3.30 -38.86 7.40
CA THR A 76 -2.86 -39.06 6.01
C THR A 76 -2.41 -37.72 5.40
N ARG A 77 -1.10 -37.53 5.31
CA ARG A 77 -0.47 -36.30 4.79
C ARG A 77 -0.55 -36.34 3.26
N ALA A 78 -1.48 -35.66 2.68
CA ALA A 78 -1.51 -35.51 1.24
C ALA A 78 -0.32 -34.63 0.79
N GLY A 79 0.60 -35.19 0.01
CA GLY A 79 1.72 -34.48 -0.65
C GLY A 79 3.06 -34.45 0.08
N THR A 80 3.25 -35.17 1.18
CA THR A 80 4.55 -35.40 1.82
C THR A 80 5.20 -36.70 1.31
N LEU A 81 6.50 -36.64 1.02
CA LEU A 81 7.30 -37.86 0.80
C LEU A 81 7.41 -38.65 2.11
N THR A 82 7.46 -39.98 2.01
CA THR A 82 7.87 -40.85 3.13
C THR A 82 9.37 -40.71 3.36
N ASP A 83 9.86 -41.15 4.51
CA ASP A 83 11.29 -41.12 4.80
C ASP A 83 12.08 -41.91 3.78
N ASP A 84 11.59 -43.03 3.27
CA ASP A 84 12.18 -43.79 2.20
C ASP A 84 12.28 -42.98 0.89
N GLN A 85 11.20 -42.28 0.54
CA GLN A 85 11.19 -41.41 -0.65
C GLN A 85 12.11 -40.18 -0.49
N GLU A 86 12.24 -39.64 0.73
CA GLU A 86 13.16 -38.53 1.02
C GLU A 86 14.63 -38.98 0.97
N ASN A 87 14.88 -40.29 1.13
CA ASN A 87 16.21 -40.89 1.10
C ASN A 87 16.56 -41.53 -0.25
N ALA A 88 15.61 -41.70 -1.14
CA ALA A 88 15.80 -42.36 -2.42
C ALA A 88 16.83 -41.66 -3.29
N VAL A 89 17.73 -42.44 -3.91
CA VAL A 89 18.74 -42.00 -4.87
C VAL A 89 18.49 -42.71 -6.20
N GLY A 90 18.18 -41.95 -7.24
CA GLY A 90 17.91 -42.46 -8.59
C GLY A 90 19.07 -42.26 -9.57
N ASP A 91 19.88 -41.22 -9.33
CA ASP A 91 21.08 -40.93 -10.12
C ASP A 91 22.15 -40.25 -9.29
N ILE A 92 23.39 -40.28 -9.77
CA ILE A 92 24.53 -39.57 -9.19
C ILE A 92 25.41 -38.96 -10.28
N CYS A 93 25.90 -37.74 -9.99
CA CYS A 93 27.07 -37.16 -10.67
C CYS A 93 28.24 -37.12 -9.71
N VAL A 94 29.36 -37.70 -10.13
CA VAL A 94 30.62 -37.70 -9.38
C VAL A 94 31.59 -36.72 -9.99
N PHE A 95 32.20 -35.85 -9.17
CA PHE A 95 33.17 -34.86 -9.59
C PHE A 95 34.44 -34.96 -8.75
N GLN A 96 35.55 -35.17 -9.40
CA GLN A 96 36.85 -35.31 -8.76
C GLN A 96 37.69 -34.06 -8.95
N PHE A 97 38.12 -33.47 -7.86
CA PHE A 97 38.98 -32.27 -7.85
C PHE A 97 40.38 -32.59 -7.31
N GLY A 98 41.41 -32.09 -7.96
CA GLY A 98 42.78 -32.19 -7.47
C GLY A 98 42.97 -31.36 -6.19
N ASN A 99 43.62 -31.92 -5.16
CA ASN A 99 43.87 -31.18 -3.90
C ASN A 99 44.87 -30.04 -4.06
N GLY A 100 45.83 -30.17 -5.00
CA GLY A 100 46.88 -29.16 -5.20
C GLY A 100 46.42 -27.89 -5.92
N ASP A 101 45.47 -28.00 -6.84
CA ASP A 101 45.03 -26.87 -7.69
C ASP A 101 43.52 -26.59 -7.60
N SER A 102 42.77 -27.41 -6.87
CA SER A 102 41.31 -27.34 -6.71
C SER A 102 40.54 -27.28 -8.04
N LYS A 103 41.04 -27.92 -9.08
CA LYS A 103 40.43 -27.98 -10.41
C LYS A 103 39.80 -29.33 -10.68
N LEU A 104 38.72 -29.34 -11.46
CA LEU A 104 38.06 -30.57 -11.91
C LEU A 104 39.01 -31.37 -12.81
N LYS A 105 39.15 -32.65 -12.49
CA LYS A 105 40.01 -33.60 -13.20
C LYS A 105 39.19 -34.71 -13.86
N TYR A 106 38.06 -35.10 -13.27
CA TYR A 106 37.19 -36.14 -13.81
C TYR A 106 35.77 -35.95 -13.35
N SER A 107 34.83 -36.35 -14.17
CA SER A 107 33.40 -36.40 -13.81
C SER A 107 32.72 -37.59 -14.46
N GLU A 108 31.75 -38.19 -13.78
CA GLU A 108 30.99 -39.35 -14.26
C GLU A 108 29.54 -39.23 -13.79
N TYR A 109 28.60 -39.68 -14.61
CA TYR A 109 27.19 -39.80 -14.30
C TYR A 109 26.80 -41.29 -14.27
N ALA A 110 26.01 -41.68 -13.30
CA ALA A 110 25.44 -43.02 -13.21
C ALA A 110 23.99 -42.98 -12.69
N THR A 111 23.16 -43.87 -13.24
CA THR A 111 21.80 -44.12 -12.72
C THR A 111 21.86 -45.27 -11.71
N LEU A 112 21.08 -45.18 -10.66
CA LEU A 112 20.98 -46.21 -9.62
C LEU A 112 19.59 -46.87 -9.68
N THR A 113 19.56 -48.19 -9.40
CA THR A 113 18.28 -48.89 -9.20
C THR A 113 17.65 -48.43 -7.88
N ASP A 114 16.33 -48.36 -7.81
CA ASP A 114 15.61 -47.97 -6.62
C ASP A 114 16.06 -48.75 -5.37
N GLY A 115 16.40 -47.99 -4.33
CA GLY A 115 16.94 -48.53 -3.06
C GLY A 115 18.45 -48.90 -3.06
N GLN A 116 19.16 -48.73 -4.19
CA GLN A 116 20.57 -49.01 -4.27
C GLN A 116 21.41 -47.82 -3.76
N LEU A 117 22.27 -48.09 -2.78
CA LEU A 117 23.17 -47.09 -2.19
C LEU A 117 24.65 -47.39 -2.47
N THR A 118 24.93 -48.20 -3.48
CA THR A 118 26.30 -48.49 -3.94
C THR A 118 26.38 -48.45 -5.45
N ALA A 119 27.50 -47.98 -5.96
CA ALA A 119 27.82 -47.93 -7.39
C ALA A 119 29.29 -48.25 -7.62
N ASP A 120 29.60 -48.88 -8.74
CA ASP A 120 30.98 -48.95 -9.25
C ASP A 120 31.20 -47.74 -10.17
N ILE A 121 32.12 -46.88 -9.82
CA ILE A 121 32.46 -45.65 -10.52
C ILE A 121 33.93 -45.66 -10.93
N SER A 122 34.29 -44.74 -11.83
CA SER A 122 35.68 -44.52 -12.21
C SER A 122 36.17 -43.18 -11.65
N LEU A 123 37.41 -43.10 -11.26
CA LEU A 123 38.12 -41.88 -10.88
C LEU A 123 39.46 -41.79 -11.63
N ALA A 124 39.86 -40.56 -11.96
CA ALA A 124 41.18 -40.35 -12.58
C ALA A 124 42.30 -40.84 -11.65
N SER A 125 43.26 -41.55 -12.24
CA SER A 125 44.45 -42.06 -11.57
C SER A 125 45.65 -41.13 -11.68
N GLY A 126 46.69 -41.36 -10.91
CA GLY A 126 47.94 -40.54 -10.97
C GLY A 126 47.87 -39.21 -10.28
N MET A 127 46.87 -38.99 -9.40
CA MET A 127 46.67 -37.70 -8.78
C MET A 127 46.97 -37.63 -7.28
N GLY A 128 47.30 -38.77 -6.69
CA GLY A 128 47.46 -38.90 -5.24
C GLY A 128 46.11 -38.68 -4.52
N THR A 129 46.14 -37.79 -3.55
CA THR A 129 44.86 -37.43 -2.85
C THR A 129 44.04 -36.38 -3.63
N CYS A 130 42.72 -36.54 -3.59
CA CYS A 130 41.75 -35.69 -4.27
C CYS A 130 40.51 -35.44 -3.40
N THR A 131 39.73 -34.45 -3.78
CA THR A 131 38.42 -34.22 -3.21
C THR A 131 37.36 -34.72 -4.19
N VAL A 132 36.48 -35.62 -3.73
CA VAL A 132 35.37 -36.15 -4.52
C VAL A 132 34.05 -35.58 -4.01
N TYR A 133 33.29 -34.98 -4.90
CA TYR A 133 31.90 -34.56 -4.68
C TYR A 133 30.95 -35.54 -5.36
N VAL A 134 29.87 -35.86 -4.69
CA VAL A 134 28.75 -36.63 -5.24
C VAL A 134 27.50 -35.78 -5.14
N LEU A 135 26.91 -35.48 -6.29
CA LEU A 135 25.57 -34.86 -6.38
C LEU A 135 24.60 -35.97 -6.76
N ALA A 136 23.50 -36.12 -5.99
CA ALA A 136 22.49 -37.14 -6.25
C ALA A 136 21.14 -36.50 -6.60
N ASN A 137 20.40 -37.15 -7.47
CA ASN A 137 19.07 -36.71 -7.96
C ASN A 137 19.09 -35.36 -8.65
N VAL A 138 20.07 -35.11 -9.48
CA VAL A 138 20.28 -33.85 -10.20
C VAL A 138 20.29 -34.02 -11.71
N GLY A 139 20.15 -35.26 -12.19
CA GLY A 139 20.38 -35.64 -13.59
C GLY A 139 21.84 -35.51 -13.98
N ASP A 140 22.15 -35.67 -15.26
CA ASP A 140 23.53 -35.53 -15.77
C ASP A 140 23.95 -34.05 -15.84
N LEU A 141 24.88 -33.69 -14.93
CA LEU A 141 25.51 -32.36 -14.89
C LEU A 141 26.97 -32.39 -15.36
N THR A 142 27.50 -33.52 -15.85
CA THR A 142 28.90 -33.64 -16.24
C THR A 142 29.30 -32.67 -17.35
N SER A 143 28.39 -32.39 -18.30
CA SER A 143 28.59 -31.44 -19.38
C SER A 143 28.56 -29.97 -18.90
N ARG A 144 27.96 -29.67 -17.76
CA ARG A 144 27.86 -28.30 -17.21
C ARG A 144 29.11 -27.86 -16.45
N VAL A 145 30.03 -28.72 -16.16
CA VAL A 145 31.26 -28.44 -15.44
C VAL A 145 32.45 -28.82 -16.31
N ALA A 146 33.10 -27.86 -16.92
CA ALA A 146 34.23 -28.09 -17.81
C ALA A 146 35.45 -28.64 -17.06
N TYR A 147 36.23 -29.49 -17.72
CA TYR A 147 37.53 -29.91 -17.22
C TYR A 147 38.38 -28.68 -16.84
N GLY A 148 39.05 -28.77 -15.69
CA GLY A 148 39.83 -27.63 -15.18
C GLY A 148 39.02 -26.51 -14.52
N SER A 149 37.67 -26.59 -14.45
CA SER A 149 36.85 -25.69 -13.66
C SER A 149 37.26 -25.67 -12.20
N THR A 150 37.20 -24.52 -11.57
CA THR A 150 37.56 -24.39 -10.15
C THR A 150 36.47 -24.96 -9.23
N LEU A 151 36.90 -25.46 -8.08
CA LEU A 151 35.94 -25.88 -7.03
C LEU A 151 35.02 -24.72 -6.60
N ALA A 152 35.49 -23.47 -6.66
CA ALA A 152 34.69 -22.28 -6.35
C ALA A 152 33.54 -22.08 -7.37
N ASP A 153 33.82 -22.31 -8.67
CA ASP A 153 32.76 -22.21 -9.71
C ASP A 153 31.83 -23.41 -9.66
N PHE A 154 32.30 -24.59 -9.39
CA PHE A 154 31.47 -25.77 -9.14
C PHE A 154 30.46 -25.54 -7.99
N LYS A 155 30.88 -24.91 -6.90
CA LYS A 155 30.01 -24.58 -5.77
C LYS A 155 28.93 -23.53 -6.11
N LYS A 156 29.01 -22.88 -7.26
CA LYS A 156 27.98 -21.97 -7.77
C LYS A 156 26.89 -22.66 -8.58
N LEU A 157 27.06 -23.98 -8.87
CA LEU A 157 26.03 -24.72 -9.60
C LEU A 157 24.71 -24.70 -8.87
N ALA A 158 23.68 -24.30 -9.60
CA ALA A 158 22.33 -24.17 -9.07
C ALA A 158 21.29 -24.57 -10.12
N ALA A 159 20.12 -24.92 -9.64
CA ALA A 159 18.92 -25.05 -10.43
C ALA A 159 17.91 -23.94 -10.03
N GLU A 160 17.04 -23.52 -10.95
CA GLU A 160 15.89 -22.70 -10.62
C GLU A 160 14.74 -23.59 -10.12
N VAL A 161 14.13 -23.20 -9.01
CA VAL A 161 13.00 -23.91 -8.40
C VAL A 161 11.74 -23.10 -8.65
N THR A 162 10.85 -23.63 -9.48
CA THR A 162 9.60 -22.98 -9.88
C THR A 162 8.41 -23.42 -9.02
N SER A 163 8.50 -24.51 -8.28
CA SER A 163 7.45 -25.00 -7.39
C SER A 163 8.05 -25.64 -6.14
N GLY A 164 7.45 -25.40 -4.99
CA GLY A 164 7.84 -25.99 -3.70
C GLY A 164 7.24 -27.38 -3.44
N LYS A 165 6.47 -27.89 -4.38
CA LYS A 165 6.03 -29.29 -4.32
C LYS A 165 7.19 -30.15 -4.81
N GLY A 166 7.84 -30.87 -3.87
CA GLY A 166 8.67 -32.00 -4.27
C GLY A 166 7.81 -32.88 -5.16
N THR A 167 8.16 -32.96 -6.44
CA THR A 167 7.50 -33.87 -7.35
C THR A 167 7.91 -35.27 -6.99
N GLY A 168 7.17 -35.84 -6.10
CA GLY A 168 7.00 -37.28 -5.97
C GLY A 168 8.22 -38.17 -5.77
N GLN A 169 9.46 -37.77 -6.11
CA GLN A 169 10.65 -38.65 -5.93
C GLN A 169 11.96 -37.85 -6.06
N ASN A 170 12.96 -38.27 -5.29
CA ASN A 170 14.37 -37.92 -5.48
C ASN A 170 14.74 -36.47 -5.19
N LEU A 171 14.88 -36.14 -3.90
CA LEU A 171 15.36 -34.82 -3.49
C LEU A 171 16.85 -34.63 -3.89
N PRO A 172 17.25 -33.46 -4.42
CA PRO A 172 18.66 -33.17 -4.70
C PRO A 172 19.50 -33.25 -3.43
N MET A 173 20.63 -33.98 -3.51
CA MET A 173 21.56 -34.19 -2.39
C MET A 173 22.98 -33.93 -2.82
N CYS A 174 23.83 -33.60 -1.86
CA CYS A 174 25.25 -33.41 -2.06
C CYS A 174 26.04 -34.04 -0.91
N GLY A 175 27.15 -34.65 -1.24
CA GLY A 175 28.14 -35.10 -0.28
C GLY A 175 29.54 -34.94 -0.83
N SER A 176 30.53 -34.96 0.04
CA SER A 176 31.92 -34.91 -0.39
C SER A 176 32.84 -35.76 0.51
N LYS A 177 33.94 -36.20 -0.05
CA LYS A 177 35.04 -36.83 0.65
C LYS A 177 36.33 -36.09 0.28
N ASN A 178 36.95 -35.50 1.25
CA ASN A 178 38.27 -34.86 1.11
C ASN A 178 39.38 -35.92 1.28
N ASP A 179 40.53 -35.64 0.73
CA ASP A 179 41.77 -36.43 0.87
C ASP A 179 41.61 -37.90 0.53
N PHE A 180 40.74 -38.20 -0.45
CA PHE A 180 40.57 -39.55 -0.95
C PHE A 180 41.75 -39.94 -1.88
N ASN A 181 42.39 -41.09 -1.63
CA ASN A 181 43.44 -41.61 -2.51
C ASN A 181 42.83 -42.55 -3.55
N SER A 182 42.75 -42.08 -4.80
CA SER A 182 42.15 -42.83 -5.92
C SER A 182 43.08 -43.88 -6.51
N GLU A 183 44.35 -43.98 -6.06
CA GLU A 183 45.36 -44.90 -6.60
C GLU A 183 45.33 -46.26 -5.91
N THR A 184 44.65 -46.36 -4.81
CA THR A 184 44.53 -47.62 -4.09
C THR A 184 43.62 -48.61 -4.86
N ALA A 185 44.16 -49.71 -5.32
CA ALA A 185 43.44 -50.78 -6.04
C ALA A 185 42.23 -51.25 -5.18
N ASN A 186 41.06 -51.33 -5.77
CA ASN A 186 39.81 -51.68 -5.12
C ASN A 186 39.39 -50.73 -3.94
N ALA A 187 39.76 -49.49 -4.01
CA ALA A 187 39.40 -48.50 -3.00
C ALA A 187 37.87 -48.40 -2.82
N SER A 188 37.46 -48.31 -1.58
CA SER A 188 36.05 -48.03 -1.23
C SER A 188 35.93 -46.55 -0.82
N LEU A 189 35.03 -45.85 -1.50
CA LEU A 189 34.70 -44.47 -1.24
C LEU A 189 33.31 -44.39 -0.55
N THR A 190 33.31 -43.94 0.70
CA THR A 190 32.06 -43.68 1.41
C THR A 190 31.77 -42.20 1.45
N VAL A 191 30.59 -41.79 0.98
CA VAL A 191 30.13 -40.39 0.95
C VAL A 191 28.80 -40.27 1.68
N GLN A 192 28.72 -39.34 2.65
CA GLN A 192 27.47 -39.00 3.34
C GLN A 192 26.77 -37.94 2.54
N LEU A 193 25.58 -38.24 2.04
CA LEU A 193 24.72 -37.33 1.29
C LEU A 193 23.85 -36.49 2.24
N THR A 194 23.78 -35.22 1.97
CA THR A 194 22.96 -34.22 2.67
C THR A 194 22.01 -33.58 1.66
N ARG A 195 20.72 -33.53 1.97
CA ARG A 195 19.73 -32.93 1.06
C ARG A 195 20.02 -31.45 0.88
N SER A 196 19.97 -30.98 -0.35
CA SER A 196 20.16 -29.55 -0.71
C SER A 196 18.93 -28.70 -0.44
N VAL A 197 17.85 -29.27 0.03
CA VAL A 197 16.57 -28.60 0.37
C VAL A 197 16.28 -28.67 1.87
N ALA A 198 15.45 -27.76 2.33
CA ALA A 198 14.74 -27.83 3.61
C ALA A 198 13.32 -28.37 3.40
N LYS A 199 12.78 -29.05 4.40
CA LYS A 199 11.35 -29.44 4.47
C LYS A 199 10.62 -28.50 5.39
N VAL A 200 9.51 -27.92 4.91
CA VAL A 200 8.60 -27.08 5.71
C VAL A 200 7.27 -27.79 5.81
N SER A 201 6.84 -28.12 7.02
CA SER A 201 5.55 -28.76 7.29
C SER A 201 4.67 -27.84 8.12
N LEU A 202 3.40 -27.65 7.73
CA LEU A 202 2.42 -26.89 8.46
C LEU A 202 1.29 -27.82 8.92
N ASN A 203 0.97 -27.80 10.22
CA ASN A 203 -0.22 -28.38 10.81
C ASN A 203 -1.06 -27.24 11.39
N LEU A 204 -2.22 -26.96 10.80
CA LEU A 204 -3.10 -25.87 11.19
C LEU A 204 -4.28 -26.39 12.00
N THR A 205 -4.46 -25.84 13.21
CA THR A 205 -5.64 -26.03 14.05
C THR A 205 -6.47 -24.76 14.06
N THR A 206 -7.74 -24.89 13.73
CA THR A 206 -8.71 -23.79 13.74
C THR A 206 -9.59 -23.84 15.00
N PRO A 207 -10.15 -22.70 15.47
CA PRO A 207 -11.05 -22.66 16.61
C PRO A 207 -12.29 -23.55 16.39
N ASN A 208 -12.76 -24.20 17.46
CA ASN A 208 -13.94 -25.08 17.45
C ASN A 208 -14.88 -24.83 18.63
N THR A 209 -14.64 -23.81 19.46
CA THR A 209 -15.38 -23.55 20.71
C THR A 209 -16.17 -22.24 20.64
N GLY A 210 -16.92 -22.05 19.55
CA GLY A 210 -17.79 -20.90 19.37
C GLY A 210 -17.23 -19.83 18.43
N ASP A 211 -15.91 -19.65 18.37
CA ASP A 211 -15.24 -18.91 17.31
C ASP A 211 -15.05 -19.81 16.08
N ALA A 212 -14.99 -19.21 14.90
CA ALA A 212 -14.75 -19.92 13.65
C ALA A 212 -13.65 -19.24 12.83
N PHE A 213 -12.84 -20.04 12.13
CA PHE A 213 -11.89 -19.55 11.15
C PHE A 213 -12.00 -20.37 9.87
N THR A 214 -12.32 -19.71 8.77
CA THR A 214 -12.37 -20.31 7.44
C THR A 214 -11.12 -19.88 6.67
N VAL A 215 -10.28 -20.86 6.33
CA VAL A 215 -9.07 -20.64 5.55
C VAL A 215 -9.44 -20.31 4.11
N SER A 216 -8.89 -19.24 3.55
CA SER A 216 -9.02 -18.89 2.13
C SER A 216 -7.76 -19.27 1.34
N ALA A 217 -6.58 -19.12 1.93
CA ALA A 217 -5.32 -19.51 1.29
C ALA A 217 -4.23 -19.79 2.34
N ILE A 218 -3.33 -20.71 2.00
CA ILE A 218 -2.07 -20.92 2.70
C ILE A 218 -0.96 -20.76 1.68
N LYS A 219 0.00 -19.89 1.98
CA LYS A 219 1.10 -19.55 1.08
C LYS A 219 2.43 -19.67 1.82
N LEU A 220 3.45 -20.08 1.11
CA LEU A 220 4.84 -19.99 1.56
C LEU A 220 5.49 -18.82 0.79
N MET A 221 5.93 -17.82 1.50
CA MET A 221 6.38 -16.54 0.99
C MET A 221 7.90 -16.40 1.09
N ASN A 222 8.50 -15.61 0.21
CA ASN A 222 9.95 -15.34 0.21
C ASN A 222 10.80 -16.60 0.11
N VAL A 223 10.45 -17.52 -0.78
CA VAL A 223 11.22 -18.72 -1.07
C VAL A 223 12.30 -18.36 -2.08
N ALA A 224 13.55 -18.78 -1.83
CA ALA A 224 14.64 -18.59 -2.77
C ALA A 224 14.36 -19.33 -4.09
N LYS A 225 14.57 -18.67 -5.24
CA LYS A 225 14.40 -19.27 -6.58
C LYS A 225 15.55 -20.21 -6.93
N LYS A 226 16.75 -19.98 -6.39
CA LYS A 226 17.94 -20.77 -6.70
C LYS A 226 18.19 -21.84 -5.65
N LEU A 227 18.30 -23.09 -6.10
CA LEU A 227 18.75 -24.22 -5.33
C LEU A 227 20.22 -24.47 -5.66
N TYR A 228 21.14 -24.13 -4.78
CA TYR A 228 22.54 -24.49 -4.90
C TYR A 228 22.74 -25.96 -4.52
N TYR A 229 23.29 -26.75 -5.41
CA TYR A 229 23.50 -28.18 -5.13
C TYR A 229 24.51 -28.38 -3.99
N VAL A 230 25.61 -27.65 -4.02
CA VAL A 230 26.63 -27.63 -2.96
C VAL A 230 26.36 -26.49 -2.00
N GLU A 231 26.65 -26.73 -0.72
CA GLU A 231 26.55 -25.65 0.26
C GLU A 231 27.48 -24.51 -0.12
N SER A 232 26.90 -23.36 -0.34
CA SER A 232 27.62 -22.17 -0.74
C SER A 232 27.72 -21.19 0.43
N ALA A 233 28.75 -20.33 0.42
CA ALA A 233 28.85 -19.18 1.29
C ALA A 233 27.87 -18.08 0.85
N ALA A 234 26.72 -18.43 0.26
CA ALA A 234 25.78 -17.51 -0.35
C ALA A 234 25.34 -16.42 0.62
N THR A 235 25.30 -15.20 0.10
CA THR A 235 24.69 -14.05 0.76
C THR A 235 23.17 -14.20 0.76
N ALA A 236 22.49 -13.41 1.61
CA ALA A 236 21.03 -13.33 1.59
C ALA A 236 20.50 -13.02 0.17
N PRO A 237 19.45 -13.72 -0.30
CA PRO A 237 18.87 -13.43 -1.61
C PRO A 237 18.30 -12.01 -1.66
N THR A 238 18.32 -11.41 -2.83
CA THR A 238 17.62 -10.15 -3.10
C THR A 238 16.12 -10.42 -3.27
N PRO A 239 15.25 -9.42 -3.11
CA PRO A 239 13.81 -9.59 -3.34
C PRO A 239 13.45 -10.14 -4.74
N ALA A 240 14.23 -9.82 -5.77
CA ALA A 240 14.03 -10.32 -7.14
C ALA A 240 14.32 -11.84 -7.27
N GLU A 241 15.14 -12.38 -6.39
CA GLU A 241 15.50 -13.80 -6.33
C GLU A 241 14.54 -14.64 -5.47
N LEU A 242 13.44 -14.05 -5.03
CA LEU A 242 12.42 -14.73 -4.23
C LEU A 242 11.16 -15.00 -5.03
N THR A 243 10.44 -16.03 -4.62
CA THR A 243 9.13 -16.44 -5.15
C THR A 243 8.20 -16.83 -4.00
N SER A 244 6.96 -17.20 -4.33
CA SER A 244 5.99 -17.71 -3.37
C SER A 244 5.24 -18.91 -3.93
N TYR A 245 4.82 -19.80 -3.04
CA TYR A 245 4.02 -20.98 -3.38
C TYR A 245 2.68 -20.90 -2.68
N THR A 246 1.59 -21.27 -3.38
CA THR A 246 0.26 -21.40 -2.78
C THR A 246 -0.06 -22.88 -2.64
N SER A 247 -0.58 -23.26 -1.48
CA SER A 247 -1.01 -24.64 -1.23
C SER A 247 -2.43 -24.87 -1.71
N ASP A 248 -2.68 -26.06 -2.25
CA ASP A 248 -4.02 -26.55 -2.57
C ASP A 248 -4.72 -27.15 -1.32
N ASN A 249 -3.99 -27.38 -0.24
CA ASN A 249 -4.53 -27.89 1.01
C ASN A 249 -4.67 -26.77 2.04
N THR A 250 -5.75 -26.80 2.82
CA THR A 250 -6.11 -25.75 3.78
C THR A 250 -5.78 -26.10 5.24
N LYS A 251 -5.19 -27.26 5.53
CA LYS A 251 -4.91 -27.69 6.91
C LYS A 251 -3.53 -28.28 7.15
N THR A 252 -3.07 -29.12 6.24
CA THR A 252 -1.77 -29.79 6.36
C THR A 252 -1.04 -29.67 5.05
N VAL A 253 0.14 -29.11 5.09
CA VAL A 253 0.94 -28.81 3.89
C VAL A 253 2.40 -29.13 4.17
N ALA A 254 3.11 -29.61 3.13
CA ALA A 254 4.55 -29.68 3.16
C ALA A 254 5.15 -29.13 1.87
N TRP A 255 6.31 -28.47 2.00
CA TRP A 255 7.11 -27.97 0.90
C TRP A 255 8.56 -28.36 1.09
N TYR A 256 9.25 -28.62 -0.03
CA TYR A 256 10.71 -28.77 -0.07
C TYR A 256 11.27 -27.55 -0.78
N ILE A 257 12.12 -26.77 -0.11
CA ILE A 257 12.57 -25.46 -0.56
C ILE A 257 14.07 -25.30 -0.47
N PRO A 258 14.70 -24.48 -1.30
CA PRO A 258 16.09 -24.09 -1.16
C PRO A 258 16.37 -23.43 0.18
N GLU A 259 17.64 -23.47 0.59
CA GLU A 259 18.11 -22.67 1.72
C GLU A 259 17.89 -21.16 1.47
N ASN A 260 17.62 -20.43 2.55
CA ASN A 260 17.51 -18.97 2.53
C ASN A 260 18.28 -18.39 3.73
N LYS A 261 19.41 -17.76 3.47
CA LYS A 261 20.26 -17.14 4.51
C LYS A 261 19.82 -15.69 4.75
N ALA A 262 18.57 -15.48 5.16
CA ALA A 262 17.98 -14.16 5.37
C ALA A 262 18.63 -13.35 6.52
N GLY A 263 19.37 -14.01 7.40
CA GLY A 263 20.10 -13.39 8.49
C GLY A 263 19.34 -13.37 9.82
N SER A 264 19.72 -12.45 10.70
CA SER A 264 19.16 -12.38 12.06
C SER A 264 18.81 -10.94 12.46
N LYS A 265 17.97 -10.81 13.50
CA LYS A 265 17.57 -9.58 14.18
C LYS A 265 17.62 -9.78 15.70
N SER A 266 17.83 -8.71 16.44
CA SER A 266 17.77 -8.75 17.92
C SER A 266 16.33 -8.75 18.39
N LEU A 267 15.66 -9.91 18.36
CA LEU A 267 14.30 -10.11 18.84
C LEU A 267 14.31 -11.04 20.05
N THR A 268 13.49 -10.69 21.04
CA THR A 268 13.31 -11.46 22.29
C THR A 268 11.92 -12.08 22.39
N ASP A 269 10.94 -11.60 21.60
CA ASP A 269 9.56 -12.07 21.59
C ASP A 269 9.16 -12.55 20.19
N TRP A 270 8.52 -13.69 20.13
CA TRP A 270 7.98 -14.27 18.90
C TRP A 270 6.88 -13.44 18.25
N LYS A 271 6.15 -12.62 19.04
CA LYS A 271 5.14 -11.68 18.54
C LYS A 271 5.74 -10.54 17.71
N ASP A 272 7.06 -10.34 17.84
CA ASP A 272 7.78 -9.30 17.11
C ASP A 272 8.29 -9.76 15.75
N ARG A 273 8.00 -11.01 15.36
CA ARG A 273 8.31 -11.55 14.04
C ARG A 273 7.22 -11.13 13.04
N TYR A 274 7.26 -9.90 12.58
CA TYR A 274 6.31 -9.33 11.62
C TYR A 274 7.01 -8.45 10.59
N GLU A 275 6.34 -8.19 9.50
CA GLU A 275 6.84 -7.33 8.41
C GLU A 275 7.32 -5.97 8.93
N GLY A 276 8.53 -5.56 8.51
CA GLY A 276 9.19 -4.34 8.98
C GLY A 276 10.07 -4.53 10.21
N ASN A 277 9.90 -5.63 10.97
CA ASN A 277 10.74 -5.96 12.13
C ASN A 277 11.65 -7.18 11.90
N VAL A 278 11.45 -7.87 10.79
CA VAL A 278 12.23 -9.02 10.32
C VAL A 278 13.04 -8.65 9.08
N PRO A 279 14.05 -9.46 8.66
CA PRO A 279 14.67 -9.28 7.36
C PRO A 279 13.63 -9.35 6.23
N ALA A 280 13.72 -8.43 5.27
CA ALA A 280 12.75 -8.35 4.17
C ALA A 280 12.69 -9.61 3.30
N THR A 281 13.75 -10.39 3.29
CA THR A 281 13.89 -11.64 2.53
C THR A 281 13.57 -12.90 3.33
N ALA A 282 13.18 -12.78 4.62
CA ALA A 282 12.89 -13.91 5.47
C ALA A 282 11.70 -14.73 4.95
N THR A 283 11.86 -16.05 4.89
CA THR A 283 10.80 -16.97 4.45
C THR A 283 9.74 -17.12 5.55
N TYR A 284 8.46 -17.11 5.16
CA TYR A 284 7.35 -17.26 6.09
C TYR A 284 6.14 -17.97 5.49
N VAL A 285 5.35 -18.62 6.35
CA VAL A 285 4.03 -19.13 6.02
C VAL A 285 3.01 -18.01 6.25
N LEU A 286 2.18 -17.73 5.25
CA LEU A 286 1.05 -16.80 5.30
C LEU A 286 -0.25 -17.60 5.25
N ILE A 287 -1.10 -17.45 6.28
CA ILE A 287 -2.41 -18.08 6.38
C ILE A 287 -3.45 -16.99 6.28
N GLU A 288 -4.21 -16.97 5.19
CA GLU A 288 -5.28 -16.00 4.95
C GLU A 288 -6.65 -16.65 5.16
N GLY A 289 -7.59 -15.90 5.70
CA GLY A 289 -8.93 -16.40 5.91
C GLY A 289 -9.89 -15.39 6.53
N SER A 290 -11.06 -15.89 6.93
CA SER A 290 -12.08 -15.12 7.62
C SER A 290 -12.27 -15.66 9.04
N TYR A 291 -12.06 -14.81 10.03
CA TYR A 291 -12.28 -15.12 11.45
C TYR A 291 -13.61 -14.54 11.92
N THR A 292 -14.42 -15.38 12.55
CA THR A 292 -15.69 -14.99 13.14
C THR A 292 -15.66 -15.28 14.63
N PRO A 293 -15.59 -14.27 15.50
CA PRO A 293 -15.71 -14.48 16.94
C PRO A 293 -17.12 -14.89 17.30
N LYS A 294 -17.28 -15.63 18.42
CA LYS A 294 -18.58 -16.04 18.95
C LYS A 294 -19.52 -14.84 19.11
N GLY A 295 -20.65 -14.88 18.45
CA GLY A 295 -21.63 -13.80 18.46
C GLY A 295 -21.21 -12.51 17.75
N GLY A 296 -20.06 -12.50 17.05
CA GLY A 296 -19.52 -11.37 16.32
C GLY A 296 -19.66 -11.49 14.81
N THR A 297 -19.16 -10.48 14.10
CA THR A 297 -19.11 -10.45 12.64
C THR A 297 -17.79 -10.98 12.10
N ALA A 298 -17.84 -11.63 10.94
CA ALA A 298 -16.66 -12.10 10.22
C ALA A 298 -15.73 -10.93 9.86
N ARG A 299 -14.42 -11.20 9.85
CA ARG A 299 -13.38 -10.25 9.45
C ARG A 299 -12.27 -10.98 8.71
N ASP A 300 -11.76 -10.38 7.65
CA ASP A 300 -10.59 -10.89 6.96
C ASP A 300 -9.38 -10.78 7.87
N VAL A 301 -8.59 -11.84 7.92
CA VAL A 301 -7.36 -11.89 8.71
C VAL A 301 -6.28 -12.63 7.96
N ALA A 302 -5.04 -12.28 8.26
CA ALA A 302 -3.88 -13.03 7.81
C ALA A 302 -2.92 -13.22 8.99
N TYR A 303 -2.31 -14.41 9.06
CA TYR A 303 -1.32 -14.76 10.05
C TYR A 303 0.00 -15.06 9.35
N SER A 304 1.08 -14.40 9.77
CA SER A 304 2.42 -14.60 9.24
C SER A 304 3.29 -15.37 10.23
N ILE A 305 3.92 -16.45 9.78
CA ILE A 305 4.78 -17.32 10.60
C ILE A 305 6.13 -17.40 9.93
N TYR A 306 7.09 -16.63 10.43
CA TYR A 306 8.44 -16.59 9.89
C TYR A 306 9.24 -17.81 10.33
N LEU A 307 9.96 -18.45 9.39
CA LEU A 307 10.83 -19.60 9.62
C LEU A 307 12.20 -19.15 10.15
N GLY A 308 12.91 -20.09 10.77
CA GLY A 308 14.24 -19.91 11.36
C GLY A 308 14.47 -20.92 12.47
N ALA A 309 15.55 -20.75 13.26
CA ALA A 309 15.81 -21.63 14.39
C ALA A 309 14.68 -21.59 15.42
N GLY A 310 14.23 -22.76 15.86
CA GLY A 310 13.07 -22.90 16.73
C GLY A 310 13.27 -22.37 18.16
N ASP A 311 14.51 -22.20 18.59
CA ASP A 311 14.91 -21.73 19.92
C ASP A 311 15.28 -20.23 19.96
N LYS A 312 15.42 -19.57 18.78
CA LYS A 312 15.92 -18.19 18.67
C LYS A 312 14.93 -17.29 17.93
N PRO A 313 14.20 -16.41 18.62
CA PRO A 313 13.24 -15.50 17.99
C PRO A 313 13.86 -14.61 16.89
N GLY A 314 15.15 -14.32 17.00
CA GLY A 314 15.87 -13.46 16.07
C GLY A 314 16.50 -14.16 14.86
N ASP A 315 16.45 -15.48 14.74
CA ASP A 315 17.00 -16.20 13.58
C ASP A 315 15.94 -16.35 12.48
N PHE A 316 16.33 -16.07 11.23
CA PHE A 316 15.45 -16.14 10.05
C PHE A 316 16.06 -16.95 8.90
N ASN A 317 17.11 -17.73 9.20
CA ASN A 317 17.76 -18.57 8.21
C ASN A 317 16.96 -19.86 8.01
N VAL A 318 16.78 -20.23 6.76
CA VAL A 318 16.32 -21.55 6.36
C VAL A 318 17.52 -22.33 5.88
N ALA A 319 17.93 -23.37 6.64
CA ALA A 319 19.04 -24.19 6.34
C ALA A 319 18.62 -25.44 5.54
N ARG A 320 19.48 -25.90 4.62
CA ARG A 320 19.29 -27.17 3.92
C ARG A 320 19.30 -28.37 4.88
N ASN A 321 18.79 -29.50 4.47
CA ASN A 321 18.69 -30.73 5.26
C ASN A 321 18.06 -30.55 6.65
N THR A 322 17.13 -29.55 6.75
CA THR A 322 16.47 -29.18 7.99
C THR A 322 14.96 -29.27 7.83
N ARG A 323 14.32 -29.87 8.84
CA ARG A 323 12.86 -29.98 8.92
C ARG A 323 12.31 -28.87 9.82
N TYR A 324 11.47 -28.01 9.24
CA TYR A 324 10.74 -26.95 9.91
C TYR A 324 9.29 -27.40 10.11
N THR A 325 8.97 -27.95 11.27
CA THR A 325 7.60 -28.34 11.60
C THR A 325 6.89 -27.16 12.30
N VAL A 326 5.85 -26.63 11.66
CA VAL A 326 5.05 -25.52 12.15
C VAL A 326 3.68 -26.04 12.58
N ASN A 327 3.46 -26.13 13.90
CA ASN A 327 2.15 -26.42 14.47
C ASN A 327 1.51 -25.12 14.88
N ALA A 328 0.52 -24.64 14.12
CA ALA A 328 -0.14 -23.36 14.31
C ALA A 328 -1.57 -23.57 14.79
N SER A 329 -1.96 -22.90 15.87
CA SER A 329 -3.34 -22.90 16.38
C SER A 329 -3.88 -21.47 16.41
N ILE A 330 -4.90 -21.21 15.61
CA ILE A 330 -5.57 -19.92 15.56
C ILE A 330 -6.44 -19.75 16.81
N LYS A 331 -6.25 -18.65 17.55
CA LYS A 331 -6.95 -18.35 18.81
C LYS A 331 -7.74 -17.04 18.78
N GLY A 332 -7.40 -16.10 17.90
CA GLY A 332 -8.07 -14.81 17.87
C GLY A 332 -7.44 -13.82 16.92
N THR A 333 -7.78 -12.56 17.12
CA THR A 333 -7.36 -11.43 16.26
C THR A 333 -6.86 -10.25 17.10
N ASN A 334 -6.05 -10.53 18.13
CA ASN A 334 -5.49 -9.49 19.00
C ASN A 334 -4.47 -8.63 18.23
N LEU A 335 -4.69 -7.33 18.20
CA LEU A 335 -3.81 -6.37 17.52
C LEU A 335 -2.43 -6.22 18.17
N ASN A 336 -2.26 -6.65 19.43
CA ASN A 336 -0.97 -6.68 20.11
C ASN A 336 -0.08 -7.85 19.68
N ASP A 337 -0.60 -8.78 18.88
CA ASP A 337 0.18 -9.81 18.21
C ASP A 337 0.59 -9.33 16.82
N GLY A 338 1.85 -8.93 16.63
CA GLY A 338 2.34 -8.40 15.37
C GLY A 338 2.28 -9.37 14.17
N ARG A 339 2.11 -10.68 14.45
CA ARG A 339 1.95 -11.72 13.42
C ARG A 339 0.58 -11.71 12.76
N VAL A 340 -0.36 -10.93 13.29
CA VAL A 340 -1.77 -10.90 12.84
C VAL A 340 -2.06 -9.61 12.09
N LEU A 341 -2.63 -9.73 10.90
CA LEU A 341 -3.17 -8.64 10.10
C LEU A 341 -4.69 -8.76 10.08
N VAL A 342 -5.39 -7.75 10.58
CA VAL A 342 -6.85 -7.72 10.68
C VAL A 342 -7.44 -6.72 9.69
N GLY A 343 -8.47 -7.14 8.96
CA GLY A 343 -9.21 -6.33 8.01
C GLY A 343 -8.57 -6.29 6.61
N LYS A 344 -9.35 -5.81 5.64
CA LYS A 344 -8.94 -5.61 4.25
C LYS A 344 -7.89 -4.50 4.19
N ASP A 345 -6.79 -4.74 3.50
CA ASP A 345 -5.75 -3.72 3.29
C ASP A 345 -6.21 -2.67 2.29
N LEU A 346 -6.13 -1.41 2.68
CA LEU A 346 -6.48 -0.27 1.84
C LEU A 346 -5.28 0.30 1.07
N SER A 347 -4.07 -0.16 1.36
CA SER A 347 -2.86 0.24 0.65
C SER A 347 -2.85 -0.39 -0.74
N ALA A 348 -2.68 0.41 -1.80
CA ALA A 348 -2.76 -0.09 -3.18
C ALA A 348 -1.63 -1.06 -3.54
N ALA A 349 -0.45 -0.86 -3.00
CA ALA A 349 0.73 -1.69 -3.24
C ALA A 349 1.40 -2.15 -1.93
N GLY A 350 0.65 -2.20 -0.83
CA GLY A 350 1.18 -2.57 0.49
C GLY A 350 2.07 -1.50 1.14
N THR A 351 2.54 -0.52 0.40
CA THR A 351 3.45 0.54 0.85
C THR A 351 2.91 1.95 0.62
N GLU A 352 1.95 2.12 -0.29
CA GLU A 352 1.42 3.43 -0.64
C GLU A 352 0.32 3.86 0.31
N THR A 353 0.40 5.09 0.77
CA THR A 353 -0.55 5.72 1.68
C THR A 353 -1.17 6.96 1.05
N ALA A 354 -2.26 7.43 1.63
CA ALA A 354 -2.92 8.68 1.25
C ALA A 354 -3.47 9.33 2.52
N ASN A 355 -3.86 10.60 2.47
CA ASN A 355 -4.55 11.23 3.62
C ASN A 355 -6.05 10.91 3.66
N CYS A 356 -6.59 10.32 2.60
CA CYS A 356 -7.98 9.89 2.54
C CYS A 356 -8.09 8.45 2.04
N TYR A 357 -8.83 7.63 2.79
CA TYR A 357 -9.21 6.27 2.42
C TYR A 357 -10.71 6.19 2.16
N VAL A 358 -11.06 5.66 0.99
CA VAL A 358 -12.45 5.51 0.55
C VAL A 358 -12.88 4.05 0.72
N VAL A 359 -13.95 3.84 1.49
CA VAL A 359 -14.44 2.50 1.82
C VAL A 359 -15.92 2.36 1.50
N LYS A 360 -16.29 1.17 1.00
CA LYS A 360 -17.68 0.87 0.65
C LYS A 360 -18.42 0.26 1.84
N THR A 361 -19.48 0.91 2.29
CA THR A 361 -20.23 0.48 3.48
C THR A 361 -21.04 -0.80 3.27
N THR A 362 -21.28 -1.20 2.02
CA THR A 362 -22.00 -2.42 1.66
C THR A 362 -21.10 -3.66 1.58
N ASP A 363 -19.78 -3.52 1.78
CA ASP A 363 -18.88 -4.66 1.84
C ASP A 363 -19.26 -5.59 3.01
N ALA A 364 -19.25 -6.90 2.76
CA ALA A 364 -19.58 -7.89 3.76
C ALA A 364 -18.60 -7.86 4.95
N ASN A 365 -17.32 -7.68 4.63
CA ASN A 365 -16.28 -7.45 5.63
C ASN A 365 -16.15 -5.96 5.89
N LYS A 366 -16.52 -5.54 7.10
CA LYS A 366 -16.49 -4.15 7.53
C LYS A 366 -15.20 -3.75 8.23
N TRP A 367 -14.20 -4.62 8.24
CA TRP A 367 -12.91 -4.38 8.85
C TRP A 367 -11.86 -4.00 7.81
N TYR A 368 -11.10 -2.95 8.11
CA TYR A 368 -10.09 -2.41 7.23
C TYR A 368 -8.83 -2.05 7.99
N ARG A 369 -7.70 -2.03 7.30
CA ARG A 369 -6.42 -1.56 7.81
C ARG A 369 -5.68 -0.74 6.77
N PHE A 370 -4.81 0.13 7.24
CA PHE A 370 -3.80 0.80 6.42
C PHE A 370 -2.54 1.06 7.22
N LYS A 371 -1.39 1.12 6.55
CA LYS A 371 -0.10 1.38 7.19
C LYS A 371 -0.07 2.80 7.76
N ALA A 372 0.28 2.93 9.05
CA ALA A 372 0.25 4.19 9.79
C ALA A 372 1.61 4.53 10.43
N THR A 373 2.70 3.99 9.89
CA THR A 373 4.08 4.27 10.34
C THR A 373 4.80 5.29 9.46
N VAL A 374 4.10 5.88 8.49
CA VAL A 374 4.61 6.88 7.56
C VAL A 374 3.57 7.99 7.42
N ARG A 375 4.01 9.23 7.36
CA ARG A 375 3.12 10.38 7.17
C ARG A 375 2.59 10.47 5.75
N GLY A 376 1.36 10.93 5.62
CA GLY A 376 0.73 11.24 4.34
C GLY A 376 0.75 10.09 3.37
N ASN A 377 1.10 10.39 2.13
CA ASN A 377 1.13 9.45 1.02
C ASN A 377 2.49 8.76 0.83
N GLY A 378 3.24 8.57 1.88
CA GLY A 378 4.55 7.91 2.08
C GLY A 378 5.34 7.35 0.90
N ALA A 379 4.67 7.05 -0.20
CA ALA A 379 5.29 6.58 -1.44
C ALA A 379 5.84 7.72 -2.31
N GLN A 380 5.55 8.96 -2.01
CA GLN A 380 6.01 10.09 -2.80
C GLN A 380 7.46 10.40 -2.48
N THR A 381 8.28 10.19 -3.46
CA THR A 381 9.72 10.48 -3.44
C THR A 381 10.05 11.90 -3.87
N ALA A 382 9.10 12.61 -4.49
CA ALA A 382 9.36 13.96 -4.96
C ALA A 382 9.48 14.91 -3.78
N ALA A 383 10.38 15.82 -3.90
CA ALA A 383 10.59 17.00 -3.12
C ALA A 383 9.30 17.57 -2.58
N GLN A 384 8.96 17.13 -1.43
CA GLN A 384 7.81 17.63 -0.73
C GLN A 384 8.23 18.82 0.08
N ILE A 385 7.36 19.77 0.16
CA ILE A 385 7.75 21.05 0.66
C ILE A 385 7.65 21.01 2.17
N SER A 386 8.76 21.17 2.79
CA SER A 386 8.82 21.64 4.15
C SER A 386 8.48 23.14 4.20
N TYR A 387 8.12 23.60 5.38
CA TYR A 387 7.97 25.04 5.66
C TYR A 387 9.24 25.84 5.37
N THR A 388 10.39 25.20 5.23
CA THR A 388 11.70 25.84 4.91
C THR A 388 11.99 25.89 3.41
N GLY A 389 11.15 25.29 2.56
CA GLY A 389 11.48 25.04 1.17
C GLY A 389 12.40 23.85 0.96
N ALA A 390 12.86 23.19 2.05
CA ALA A 390 13.57 21.94 1.98
C ALA A 390 12.59 20.78 1.74
N GLU A 391 13.07 19.74 1.12
CA GLU A 391 12.29 18.56 0.86
C GLU A 391 11.98 17.81 2.17
N ILE A 392 10.72 17.44 2.38
CA ILE A 392 10.40 16.44 3.36
C ILE A 392 10.77 15.09 2.73
N PRO A 393 11.69 14.33 3.33
CA PRO A 393 12.11 13.04 2.77
C PRO A 393 10.91 12.14 2.54
N ALA A 394 10.92 11.44 1.42
CA ALA A 394 9.98 10.36 1.18
C ALA A 394 10.00 9.39 2.36
N GLY A 395 8.82 8.95 2.78
CA GLY A 395 8.73 7.99 3.88
C GLY A 395 9.10 8.56 5.23
N ASP A 396 8.74 9.81 5.52
CA ASP A 396 8.87 10.39 6.87
C ASP A 396 8.18 9.48 7.89
N LYS A 397 9.02 8.72 8.62
CA LYS A 397 8.58 7.67 9.53
C LYS A 397 8.08 8.27 10.82
N ILE A 398 6.99 7.69 11.31
CA ILE A 398 6.45 7.96 12.64
C ILE A 398 6.38 6.65 13.43
N ALA A 399 6.42 6.76 14.76
CA ALA A 399 6.36 5.61 15.68
C ALA A 399 5.14 5.71 16.60
N PRO A 400 3.94 5.40 16.10
CA PRO A 400 2.75 5.43 16.94
C PRO A 400 2.76 4.31 17.97
N THR A 401 2.12 4.58 19.11
CA THR A 401 1.85 3.58 20.15
C THR A 401 0.37 3.22 20.24
N ASN A 402 -0.50 4.07 19.69
CA ASN A 402 -1.94 3.85 19.66
C ASN A 402 -2.60 4.61 18.51
N ALA A 403 -3.91 4.37 18.32
CA ALA A 403 -4.75 5.14 17.41
C ALA A 403 -6.10 5.45 18.06
N SER A 404 -6.72 6.53 17.61
CA SER A 404 -8.04 6.94 18.09
C SER A 404 -8.86 7.61 17.01
N LEU A 405 -10.18 7.58 17.18
CA LEU A 405 -11.10 8.43 16.44
C LEU A 405 -10.91 9.88 16.89
N VAL A 406 -10.75 10.80 15.93
CA VAL A 406 -10.75 12.26 16.17
C VAL A 406 -12.17 12.78 16.13
N TRP A 407 -12.88 12.49 15.05
CA TRP A 407 -14.29 12.78 14.89
C TRP A 407 -14.95 11.87 13.84
N GLU A 408 -16.24 11.71 13.94
CA GLU A 408 -17.08 11.04 12.94
C GLU A 408 -18.40 11.75 12.73
N THR A 409 -18.97 11.64 11.55
CA THR A 409 -20.41 11.92 11.34
C THR A 409 -21.23 10.72 11.78
N ARG A 410 -22.51 10.95 12.15
CA ARG A 410 -23.47 9.88 12.44
C ARG A 410 -24.73 10.08 11.64
N GLU A 411 -25.11 9.08 10.86
CA GLU A 411 -26.36 9.11 10.11
C GLU A 411 -27.55 9.08 11.07
N GLY A 412 -28.48 10.04 10.91
CA GLY A 412 -29.58 10.22 11.84
C GLY A 412 -29.16 10.57 13.28
N GLY A 413 -27.90 11.00 13.48
CA GLY A 413 -27.35 11.35 14.79
C GLY A 413 -26.93 10.15 15.65
N THR A 414 -27.24 8.94 15.27
CA THR A 414 -27.01 7.72 16.04
C THR A 414 -26.15 6.67 15.35
N ALA A 415 -26.37 6.41 14.06
CA ALA A 415 -25.63 5.40 13.31
C ALA A 415 -24.19 5.86 13.07
N ARG A 416 -23.24 5.17 13.66
CA ARG A 416 -21.82 5.49 13.63
C ARG A 416 -21.22 5.24 12.25
N THR A 417 -20.28 6.09 11.84
CA THR A 417 -19.41 5.83 10.70
C THR A 417 -18.40 4.74 11.03
N LEU A 418 -17.78 4.79 12.22
CA LEU A 418 -16.82 3.80 12.69
C LEU A 418 -17.22 3.23 14.06
N ASP A 419 -17.36 1.90 14.15
CA ASP A 419 -17.59 1.20 15.41
C ASP A 419 -16.32 0.98 16.23
N TYR A 420 -15.17 0.91 15.55
CA TYR A 420 -13.90 0.62 16.17
C TYR A 420 -12.74 1.32 15.46
N VAL A 421 -11.77 1.78 16.23
CA VAL A 421 -10.46 2.25 15.76
C VAL A 421 -9.40 1.73 16.73
N GLY A 422 -8.36 1.10 16.20
CA GLY A 422 -7.25 0.58 16.99
C GLY A 422 -5.94 0.64 16.21
N TYR A 423 -4.84 0.42 16.92
CA TYR A 423 -3.50 0.36 16.36
C TYR A 423 -2.92 -1.03 16.58
N SER A 424 -2.37 -1.63 15.55
CA SER A 424 -1.75 -2.95 15.63
C SER A 424 -0.22 -2.86 15.83
N ARG A 425 0.35 -3.84 16.52
CA ARG A 425 1.79 -3.90 16.80
C ARG A 425 2.66 -3.83 15.54
N ASN A 426 2.16 -4.31 14.42
CA ASN A 426 2.84 -4.27 13.12
C ASN A 426 2.63 -2.95 12.34
N GLY A 427 2.11 -1.92 12.98
CA GLY A 427 2.13 -0.56 12.46
C GLY A 427 0.92 -0.15 11.61
N TYR A 428 -0.23 -0.82 11.75
CA TYR A 428 -1.45 -0.46 11.04
C TYR A 428 -2.47 0.21 11.95
N ILE A 429 -3.17 1.21 11.43
CA ILE A 429 -4.48 1.55 11.96
C ILE A 429 -5.47 0.52 11.43
N VAL A 430 -6.22 -0.08 12.34
CA VAL A 430 -7.30 -1.02 12.06
C VAL A 430 -8.61 -0.38 12.49
N PHE A 431 -9.61 -0.39 11.61
CA PHE A 431 -10.92 0.15 11.93
C PHE A 431 -12.05 -0.74 11.42
N LYS A 432 -13.21 -0.63 12.08
CA LYS A 432 -14.45 -1.30 11.66
C LYS A 432 -15.49 -0.25 11.32
N LEU A 433 -16.14 -0.41 10.18
CA LEU A 433 -17.29 0.42 9.82
C LEU A 433 -18.45 0.18 10.78
N GLY A 434 -19.14 1.25 11.08
CA GLY A 434 -20.37 1.24 11.85
C GLY A 434 -21.61 0.90 11.01
N SER A 435 -22.75 1.31 11.51
CA SER A 435 -24.06 1.08 10.88
C SER A 435 -24.49 2.18 9.91
N ALA A 436 -23.78 3.33 9.87
CA ALA A 436 -24.06 4.39 8.90
C ALA A 436 -23.84 3.89 7.46
N THR A 437 -24.72 4.26 6.56
CA THR A 437 -24.60 3.94 5.13
C THR A 437 -23.69 4.91 4.41
N GLU A 438 -23.55 6.12 4.93
CA GLU A 438 -22.71 7.19 4.40
C GLU A 438 -22.10 7.95 5.59
N GLY A 439 -20.83 8.34 5.49
CA GLY A 439 -20.22 9.12 6.54
C GLY A 439 -18.79 9.49 6.30
N ASN A 440 -18.31 10.37 7.17
CA ASN A 440 -16.93 10.84 7.20
C ASN A 440 -16.38 10.66 8.62
N ALA A 441 -15.13 10.26 8.73
CA ALA A 441 -14.45 10.18 10.00
C ALA A 441 -12.98 10.59 9.83
N VAL A 442 -12.37 11.08 10.90
CA VAL A 442 -10.92 11.29 10.97
C VAL A 442 -10.37 10.42 12.08
N VAL A 443 -9.35 9.63 11.73
CA VAL A 443 -8.63 8.78 12.67
C VAL A 443 -7.19 9.27 12.80
N ALA A 444 -6.60 9.13 13.98
CA ALA A 444 -5.25 9.59 14.27
C ALA A 444 -4.37 8.47 14.82
N ALA A 445 -3.12 8.42 14.33
CA ALA A 445 -2.03 7.68 14.97
C ALA A 445 -1.38 8.58 16.02
N LYS A 446 -1.15 8.04 17.20
CA LYS A 446 -0.64 8.80 18.37
C LYS A 446 0.54 8.13 19.03
N SER A 447 1.36 8.95 19.69
CA SER A 447 2.31 8.51 20.70
C SER A 447 1.83 9.03 22.06
N GLY A 448 1.33 8.13 22.90
CA GLY A 448 0.57 8.54 24.09
C GLY A 448 -0.67 9.36 23.70
N THR A 449 -0.72 10.62 24.12
CA THR A 449 -1.81 11.57 23.81
C THR A 449 -1.54 12.42 22.57
N THR A 450 -0.28 12.54 22.12
CA THR A 450 0.12 13.40 21.00
C THR A 450 -0.21 12.75 19.66
N THR A 451 -0.95 13.46 18.80
CA THR A 451 -1.22 13.04 17.44
C THR A 451 0.04 13.21 16.57
N LEU A 452 0.49 12.15 15.94
CA LEU A 452 1.61 12.16 14.99
C LEU A 452 1.17 12.41 13.56
N TRP A 453 0.01 11.88 13.18
CA TRP A 453 -0.64 12.07 11.90
C TRP A 453 -2.10 11.63 11.97
N SER A 454 -2.93 12.10 11.02
CA SER A 454 -4.34 11.78 10.92
C SER A 454 -4.76 11.54 9.48
N TRP A 455 -5.81 10.75 9.30
CA TRP A 455 -6.34 10.34 8.01
C TRP A 455 -7.86 10.49 7.99
N HIS A 456 -8.37 10.90 6.84
CA HIS A 456 -9.79 10.95 6.54
C HIS A 456 -10.28 9.58 6.07
N ILE A 457 -11.33 9.06 6.67
CA ILE A 457 -12.07 7.88 6.22
C ILE A 457 -13.37 8.36 5.60
N TRP A 458 -13.49 8.16 4.30
CA TRP A 458 -14.69 8.47 3.54
C TRP A 458 -15.47 7.18 3.28
N ALA A 459 -16.57 6.99 4.04
CA ALA A 459 -17.43 5.82 3.97
C ALA A 459 -18.64 6.13 3.10
N THR A 460 -18.86 5.36 2.04
CA THR A 460 -19.97 5.55 1.10
C THR A 460 -20.52 4.20 0.62
N LYS A 461 -21.83 4.12 0.38
CA LYS A 461 -22.46 2.92 -0.19
C LYS A 461 -22.19 2.78 -1.70
N ALA A 462 -21.80 3.86 -2.37
CA ALA A 462 -21.74 3.93 -3.82
C ALA A 462 -20.50 3.23 -4.40
N PHE A 463 -19.35 3.38 -3.75
CA PHE A 463 -18.08 2.91 -4.30
C PHE A 463 -17.01 2.77 -3.21
N ASP A 464 -15.98 2.01 -3.52
CA ASP A 464 -14.64 2.10 -2.91
C ASP A 464 -13.74 3.02 -3.76
N ARG A 465 -12.44 3.08 -3.42
CA ARG A 465 -11.47 3.89 -4.17
C ARG A 465 -11.43 3.59 -5.67
N ALA A 466 -11.51 2.32 -6.05
CA ALA A 466 -11.44 1.90 -7.46
C ALA A 466 -12.70 2.32 -8.26
N GLY A 467 -13.83 2.42 -7.58
CA GLY A 467 -15.12 2.78 -8.16
C GLY A 467 -15.46 4.28 -8.12
N ILE A 468 -14.54 5.15 -7.69
CA ILE A 468 -14.77 6.60 -7.71
C ILE A 468 -15.08 7.06 -9.13
N LYS A 469 -16.25 7.67 -9.30
CA LYS A 469 -16.68 8.21 -10.58
C LYS A 469 -15.94 9.49 -10.91
N VAL A 470 -15.54 9.61 -12.16
CA VAL A 470 -14.88 10.81 -12.71
C VAL A 470 -15.59 11.28 -13.96
N GLN A 471 -15.43 12.57 -14.25
CA GLN A 471 -15.95 13.25 -15.43
C GLN A 471 -14.77 13.83 -16.21
N ALA A 472 -14.88 13.90 -17.53
CA ALA A 472 -13.87 14.53 -18.36
C ALA A 472 -14.04 16.05 -18.30
N TYR A 473 -12.94 16.76 -18.07
CA TYR A 473 -12.86 18.21 -18.13
C TYR A 473 -11.88 18.62 -19.20
N ASP A 474 -12.25 19.64 -19.97
CA ASP A 474 -11.34 20.34 -20.84
C ASP A 474 -10.99 21.68 -20.20
N THR A 475 -9.80 22.17 -20.43
CA THR A 475 -9.40 23.51 -20.02
C THR A 475 -9.38 24.45 -21.22
N ARG A 476 -9.61 25.73 -20.96
CA ARG A 476 -9.53 26.79 -21.95
C ARG A 476 -8.40 27.73 -21.56
N PRO A 477 -7.44 28.00 -22.45
CA PRO A 477 -6.41 28.98 -22.15
C PRO A 477 -7.01 30.38 -22.11
N ARG A 478 -6.47 31.23 -21.26
CA ARG A 478 -6.74 32.67 -21.30
C ARG A 478 -5.83 33.34 -22.31
N VAL A 479 -6.37 34.24 -23.10
CA VAL A 479 -5.57 35.05 -24.03
C VAL A 479 -5.07 36.28 -23.29
N VAL A 480 -3.75 36.47 -23.26
CA VAL A 480 -3.08 37.68 -22.74
C VAL A 480 -2.00 38.03 -23.73
N ASP A 481 -1.97 39.30 -24.18
CA ASP A 481 -1.01 39.81 -25.14
C ASP A 481 -0.89 38.96 -26.42
N GLY A 482 -2.01 38.42 -26.89
CA GLY A 482 -2.06 37.57 -28.09
C GLY A 482 -1.59 36.12 -27.88
N HIS A 483 -1.20 35.74 -26.66
CA HIS A 483 -0.74 34.39 -26.31
C HIS A 483 -1.72 33.64 -25.43
N PHE A 484 -1.86 32.30 -25.68
CA PHE A 484 -2.66 31.43 -24.85
C PHE A 484 -1.87 30.93 -23.65
N LYS A 485 -2.35 31.16 -22.45
CA LYS A 485 -1.71 30.74 -21.18
C LYS A 485 -2.73 30.20 -20.18
N PRO A 486 -2.55 29.06 -19.61
CA PRO A 486 -1.74 27.91 -20.05
C PRO A 486 -2.30 27.27 -21.33
N ALA A 487 -1.60 26.29 -21.91
CA ALA A 487 -2.08 25.54 -23.07
C ALA A 487 -3.39 24.78 -22.74
N GLN A 488 -4.26 24.62 -23.74
CA GLN A 488 -5.48 23.82 -23.60
C GLN A 488 -5.12 22.36 -23.28
N ARG A 489 -5.82 21.80 -22.33
CA ARG A 489 -5.77 20.36 -21.97
C ARG A 489 -7.16 19.78 -22.16
N LYS A 490 -7.24 18.50 -22.55
CA LYS A 490 -8.51 17.80 -22.80
C LYS A 490 -8.61 16.51 -22.03
N GLY A 491 -9.82 16.15 -21.65
CA GLY A 491 -10.16 14.86 -21.07
C GLY A 491 -9.59 14.63 -19.67
N ILE A 492 -9.29 15.70 -18.92
CA ILE A 492 -8.79 15.61 -17.54
C ILE A 492 -9.86 14.96 -16.69
N LYS A 493 -9.51 13.89 -15.98
CA LYS A 493 -10.47 13.12 -15.17
C LYS A 493 -10.61 13.73 -13.78
N VAL A 494 -11.75 14.36 -13.51
CA VAL A 494 -12.08 15.01 -12.23
C VAL A 494 -13.19 14.22 -11.55
N MET A 495 -13.14 14.08 -10.22
CA MET A 495 -14.22 13.42 -9.46
C MET A 495 -15.58 14.05 -9.81
N ASP A 496 -16.64 13.26 -9.87
CA ASP A 496 -18.01 13.73 -10.13
C ASP A 496 -18.61 14.53 -8.95
N ARG A 497 -17.94 14.53 -7.80
CA ARG A 497 -18.42 15.11 -6.53
C ARG A 497 -17.30 15.69 -5.68
N HIS A 498 -17.66 16.46 -4.66
CA HIS A 498 -16.71 16.91 -3.65
C HIS A 498 -16.20 15.75 -2.78
N LEU A 499 -14.97 15.87 -2.31
CA LEU A 499 -14.36 14.91 -1.39
C LEU A 499 -15.21 14.76 -0.13
N GLY A 500 -15.51 13.54 0.27
CA GLY A 500 -16.36 13.23 1.43
C GLY A 500 -17.87 13.30 1.17
N SER A 501 -18.34 13.60 -0.06
CA SER A 501 -19.77 13.67 -0.34
C SER A 501 -20.38 12.30 -0.70
N ALA A 502 -21.59 12.06 -0.25
CA ALA A 502 -22.33 10.86 -0.55
C ALA A 502 -22.91 10.86 -1.99
N SER A 503 -23.17 12.04 -2.55
CA SER A 503 -23.78 12.19 -3.87
C SER A 503 -23.08 13.27 -4.70
N GLY A 504 -23.05 13.11 -6.02
CA GLY A 504 -22.69 14.13 -7.01
C GLY A 504 -23.89 14.62 -7.82
N ALA A 505 -25.09 14.13 -7.51
CA ALA A 505 -26.29 14.42 -8.27
C ALA A 505 -26.93 15.76 -7.89
N ALA A 506 -27.32 16.51 -8.89
CA ALA A 506 -28.10 17.74 -8.69
C ALA A 506 -29.48 17.44 -8.12
N SER A 507 -29.96 18.23 -7.16
CA SER A 507 -31.27 18.06 -6.55
C SER A 507 -31.86 19.38 -6.08
N LYS A 508 -33.20 19.40 -5.94
CA LYS A 508 -33.96 20.45 -5.26
C LYS A 508 -34.30 20.06 -3.82
N VAL A 509 -34.19 18.79 -3.49
CA VAL A 509 -34.55 18.24 -2.17
C VAL A 509 -33.40 18.51 -1.20
N ALA A 510 -33.69 19.25 -0.12
CA ALA A 510 -32.69 19.68 0.85
C ALA A 510 -31.82 18.53 1.37
N ALA A 511 -32.45 17.44 1.78
CA ALA A 511 -31.72 16.27 2.28
C ALA A 511 -30.78 15.65 1.25
N GLU A 512 -31.13 15.68 -0.04
CA GLU A 512 -30.28 15.17 -1.12
C GLU A 512 -29.14 16.13 -1.46
N VAL A 513 -29.41 17.44 -1.38
CA VAL A 513 -28.38 18.47 -1.65
C VAL A 513 -27.30 18.46 -0.57
N ILE A 514 -27.65 18.31 0.71
CA ILE A 514 -26.68 18.23 1.81
C ILE A 514 -25.71 17.05 1.59
N LYS A 515 -26.15 15.93 1.01
CA LYS A 515 -25.31 14.78 0.65
C LYS A 515 -24.22 15.13 -0.40
N THR A 516 -24.35 16.24 -1.10
CA THR A 516 -23.40 16.69 -2.13
C THR A 516 -22.31 17.64 -1.61
N TYR A 517 -22.44 18.14 -0.40
CA TYR A 517 -21.56 19.18 0.14
C TYR A 517 -20.14 18.68 0.43
N GLY A 518 -20.01 17.41 0.85
CA GLY A 518 -18.71 16.81 1.21
C GLY A 518 -18.18 17.34 2.53
N VAL A 519 -16.88 17.66 2.54
CA VAL A 519 -16.16 18.25 3.67
C VAL A 519 -15.37 19.48 3.22
N TYR A 520 -15.02 20.37 4.15
CA TYR A 520 -14.24 21.57 3.87
C TYR A 520 -12.78 21.41 4.24
N PHE A 521 -11.90 22.13 3.56
CA PHE A 521 -10.46 22.17 3.84
C PHE A 521 -9.97 23.62 3.87
N GLN A 522 -9.16 23.98 4.84
CA GLN A 522 -8.33 25.20 4.74
C GLN A 522 -7.21 24.96 3.75
N PHE A 523 -6.83 25.96 2.97
CA PHE A 523 -5.83 25.80 1.92
C PHE A 523 -4.50 25.26 2.47
N GLY A 524 -4.02 24.13 1.91
CA GLY A 524 -2.78 23.49 2.32
C GLY A 524 -2.92 22.50 3.48
N ARG A 525 -4.11 22.34 4.07
CA ARG A 525 -4.35 21.35 5.13
C ARG A 525 -4.87 20.02 4.56
N LYS A 526 -4.42 18.93 5.17
CA LYS A 526 -4.85 17.57 4.83
C LYS A 526 -6.12 17.12 5.55
N ASP A 527 -6.45 17.76 6.68
CA ASP A 527 -7.55 17.34 7.54
C ASP A 527 -8.84 18.05 7.18
N PRO A 528 -9.93 17.31 7.01
CA PRO A 528 -11.23 17.86 6.69
C PRO A 528 -11.95 18.43 7.90
N PHE A 529 -12.79 19.43 7.62
CA PHE A 529 -13.77 19.97 8.53
C PHE A 529 -15.18 19.61 8.09
N PRO A 530 -16.13 19.41 9.02
CA PRO A 530 -17.51 19.15 8.65
C PRO A 530 -18.09 20.33 7.86
N ALA A 531 -18.79 20.01 6.78
CA ALA A 531 -19.52 20.97 5.97
C ALA A 531 -20.85 21.38 6.60
N ALA A 532 -21.60 22.27 5.94
CA ALA A 532 -22.94 22.64 6.36
C ALA A 532 -23.87 21.44 6.48
N GLY A 533 -24.61 21.38 7.56
CA GLY A 533 -25.63 20.34 7.86
C GLY A 533 -27.05 20.78 7.54
N VAL A 534 -27.20 21.96 6.97
CA VAL A 534 -28.48 22.51 6.58
C VAL A 534 -28.44 23.05 5.16
N MET A 535 -29.58 23.05 4.51
CA MET A 535 -29.73 23.71 3.25
C MET A 535 -30.69 24.86 3.47
N ALA A 536 -30.14 25.98 3.83
CA ALA A 536 -30.87 27.25 3.95
C ALA A 536 -29.89 28.35 3.54
N ARG A 537 -30.41 29.45 3.00
CA ARG A 537 -29.61 30.66 2.85
C ARG A 537 -29.28 31.18 4.25
N ALA A 538 -28.08 30.88 4.71
CA ALA A 538 -27.64 31.29 6.02
C ALA A 538 -26.21 31.78 5.99
N ASP A 539 -25.96 32.85 6.71
CA ASP A 539 -24.65 33.27 7.19
C ASP A 539 -24.56 32.79 8.65
N ASP A 540 -23.72 31.84 8.92
CA ASP A 540 -23.59 31.10 10.16
C ASP A 540 -24.46 29.82 10.26
N ALA A 541 -24.50 29.07 9.16
CA ALA A 541 -25.20 27.80 9.14
C ALA A 541 -24.62 26.78 10.14
N GLU A 542 -25.47 25.87 10.62
CA GLU A 542 -24.98 24.72 11.40
C GLU A 542 -24.20 23.73 10.52
N ILE A 543 -23.20 23.11 11.12
CA ILE A 543 -22.42 22.03 10.48
C ILE A 543 -23.17 20.69 10.60
N VAL A 544 -22.81 19.74 9.74
CA VAL A 544 -23.18 18.33 9.93
C VAL A 544 -22.76 17.93 11.34
N PRO A 545 -23.64 17.33 12.16
CA PRO A 545 -23.27 16.91 13.51
C PRO A 545 -22.12 15.93 13.48
N VAL A 546 -21.07 16.23 14.25
CA VAL A 546 -19.89 15.37 14.42
C VAL A 546 -19.69 15.03 15.87
N TYR A 547 -19.09 13.87 16.12
CA TYR A 547 -18.92 13.28 17.43
C TYR A 547 -17.49 12.83 17.62
N ASP A 548 -16.97 12.94 18.81
CA ASP A 548 -15.65 12.44 19.19
C ASP A 548 -15.66 10.93 19.49
N GLY A 549 -14.48 10.39 19.85
CA GLY A 549 -14.33 8.98 20.20
C GLY A 549 -15.11 8.55 21.46
N SER A 550 -15.50 9.47 22.33
CA SER A 550 -16.34 9.21 23.51
C SER A 550 -17.83 9.18 23.14
N GLY A 551 -18.19 9.65 21.96
CA GLY A 551 -19.56 9.80 21.50
C GLY A 551 -20.16 11.17 21.85
N SER A 552 -19.38 12.11 22.35
CA SER A 552 -19.83 13.46 22.63
C SER A 552 -19.90 14.29 21.36
N LYS A 553 -21.00 15.04 21.20
CA LYS A 553 -21.20 15.95 20.07
C LYS A 553 -20.18 17.09 20.14
N ILE A 554 -19.48 17.33 19.06
CA ILE A 554 -18.54 18.43 18.92
C ILE A 554 -19.29 19.66 18.40
N LEU A 555 -19.19 20.76 19.13
CA LEU A 555 -19.84 22.02 18.73
C LEU A 555 -18.99 22.73 17.65
N LYS A 556 -19.66 23.42 16.73
CA LYS A 556 -19.04 24.18 15.63
C LYS A 556 -17.88 25.07 16.10
N ASN A 557 -18.06 25.75 17.20
CA ASN A 557 -17.13 26.77 17.70
C ASN A 557 -16.17 26.26 18.80
N SER A 558 -16.24 24.97 19.19
CA SER A 558 -15.41 24.45 20.29
C SER A 558 -13.96 24.19 19.89
N ASN A 559 -13.68 24.06 18.60
CA ASN A 559 -12.34 23.76 18.09
C ASN A 559 -11.90 24.83 17.11
N GLN A 560 -11.70 26.04 17.63
CA GLN A 560 -11.23 27.20 16.89
C GLN A 560 -10.11 27.88 17.67
N LYS A 561 -9.08 28.34 16.97
CA LYS A 561 -7.97 29.05 17.57
C LYS A 561 -7.40 30.08 16.60
N LYS A 562 -7.09 31.27 17.08
CA LYS A 562 -6.38 32.26 16.26
C LYS A 562 -4.96 31.79 16.00
N ASN A 563 -4.47 32.02 14.79
CA ASN A 563 -3.11 31.66 14.40
C ASN A 563 -2.05 32.37 15.25
N SER A 564 -2.30 33.63 15.68
CA SER A 564 -1.44 34.39 16.59
C SER A 564 -1.33 33.83 18.02
N GLU A 565 -2.27 32.96 18.44
CA GLU A 565 -2.20 32.28 19.72
C GLU A 565 -1.23 31.09 19.74
N ILE A 566 -0.82 30.61 18.57
CA ILE A 566 0.19 29.56 18.44
C ILE A 566 1.58 30.17 18.44
N THR A 567 1.78 31.18 17.60
CA THR A 567 3.02 31.96 17.56
C THR A 567 2.78 33.29 16.84
N LYS A 568 3.45 34.34 17.28
CA LYS A 568 3.52 35.63 16.61
C LYS A 568 4.83 35.85 15.84
N GLY A 569 5.70 34.83 15.78
CA GLY A 569 6.94 34.91 15.03
C GLY A 569 6.73 34.94 13.53
N THR A 570 7.69 35.54 12.82
CA THR A 570 7.68 35.64 11.37
C THR A 570 8.79 34.84 10.70
N ASP A 571 9.45 33.97 11.46
CA ASP A 571 10.54 33.14 11.02
C ASP A 571 10.09 31.70 10.66
N GLN A 572 11.03 30.89 10.23
CA GLN A 572 10.77 29.49 9.88
C GLN A 572 10.30 28.67 11.07
N ALA A 573 10.80 28.97 12.29
CA ALA A 573 10.41 28.24 13.48
C ALA A 573 8.93 28.45 13.80
N ALA A 574 8.43 29.67 13.62
CA ALA A 574 7.02 30.01 13.79
C ALA A 574 6.10 29.29 12.80
N VAL A 575 6.48 29.24 11.51
CA VAL A 575 5.74 28.48 10.49
C VAL A 575 5.73 26.98 10.83
N LYS A 576 6.86 26.44 11.25
CA LYS A 576 6.98 25.06 11.69
C LYS A 576 6.07 24.76 12.87
N ALA A 577 6.04 25.63 13.87
CA ALA A 577 5.19 25.48 15.04
C ALA A 577 3.70 25.45 14.67
N GLN A 578 3.26 26.28 13.75
CA GLN A 578 1.86 26.31 13.30
C GLN A 578 1.50 25.07 12.48
N LEU A 579 2.37 24.61 11.59
CA LEU A 579 2.17 23.36 10.84
C LEU A 579 2.10 22.16 11.80
N ALA A 580 3.03 22.07 12.76
CA ALA A 580 3.05 21.01 13.77
C ALA A 580 1.76 21.04 14.61
N TYR A 581 1.36 22.23 15.06
CA TYR A 581 0.13 22.39 15.83
C TYR A 581 -1.10 21.86 15.08
N THR A 582 -1.22 22.13 13.77
CA THR A 582 -2.35 21.63 12.98
C THR A 582 -2.31 20.12 12.73
N VAL A 583 -1.11 19.52 12.68
CA VAL A 583 -0.94 18.06 12.63
C VAL A 583 -1.35 17.42 13.96
N GLU A 584 -0.94 18.01 15.08
CA GLU A 584 -1.28 17.52 16.41
C GLU A 584 -2.76 17.72 16.74
N ASN A 585 -3.40 18.74 16.15
CA ASN A 585 -4.78 19.13 16.39
C ASN A 585 -5.60 19.14 15.08
N PRO A 586 -5.88 17.98 14.48
CA PRO A 586 -6.46 17.89 13.13
C PRO A 586 -7.85 18.53 13.01
N LEU A 587 -8.65 18.59 14.08
CA LEU A 587 -9.97 19.22 14.07
C LEU A 587 -9.92 20.74 14.38
N MET A 588 -8.77 21.25 14.84
CA MET A 588 -8.66 22.69 15.18
C MET A 588 -8.75 23.55 13.93
N PHE A 589 -9.78 24.37 13.85
CA PHE A 589 -9.96 25.35 12.79
C PHE A 589 -9.13 26.60 13.13
N MET A 590 -8.21 26.94 12.25
CA MET A 590 -7.29 28.06 12.45
C MET A 590 -7.94 29.34 11.95
N LEU A 591 -8.30 30.20 12.90
CA LEU A 591 -8.78 31.53 12.58
C LEU A 591 -7.58 32.44 12.23
N ARG A 592 -7.79 33.32 11.26
CA ARG A 592 -6.89 34.44 11.01
C ARG A 592 -7.05 35.46 12.16
N ASP A 593 -6.00 36.17 12.48
CA ASP A 593 -6.06 37.25 13.45
C ASP A 593 -6.30 38.59 12.75
N ASP A 594 -7.52 39.14 12.84
CA ASP A 594 -7.89 40.45 12.32
C ASP A 594 -7.54 41.60 13.31
N GLY A 595 -7.12 41.27 14.55
CA GLY A 595 -6.99 42.25 15.62
C GLY A 595 -5.70 43.04 15.64
N ASP A 596 -4.60 42.42 15.27
CA ASP A 596 -3.34 43.14 15.09
C ASP A 596 -3.20 43.57 13.64
N LYS A 597 -3.89 44.65 13.27
CA LYS A 597 -3.55 45.44 12.09
C LYS A 597 -2.07 45.77 12.24
N VAL A 598 -1.26 45.06 11.50
CA VAL A 598 0.17 45.08 11.67
C VAL A 598 0.71 46.44 11.25
N ALA A 599 0.54 47.42 12.13
CA ALA A 599 1.25 48.70 12.07
C ALA A 599 2.79 48.51 12.03
N ALA A 600 3.29 47.32 12.31
CA ALA A 600 4.69 46.95 12.30
C ALA A 600 5.27 46.58 10.93
N TYR A 601 4.45 46.44 9.87
CA TYR A 601 4.91 45.97 8.56
C TYR A 601 4.65 46.97 7.40
N GLY A 602 4.80 48.27 7.68
CA GLY A 602 4.88 49.30 6.61
C GLY A 602 3.80 49.19 5.54
N GLY A 603 2.65 49.69 5.79
CA GLY A 603 1.70 50.42 4.99
C GLY A 603 1.21 49.91 3.64
N ASP A 604 1.55 48.74 3.17
CA ASP A 604 1.05 48.22 1.88
C ASP A 604 0.17 46.99 2.08
N ASP A 605 -0.77 46.73 1.16
CA ASP A 605 -1.84 45.75 1.07
C ASP A 605 -1.50 44.28 1.39
N THR A 606 -0.40 44.07 2.03
CA THR A 606 0.19 42.78 2.43
C THR A 606 -0.24 42.40 3.85
N ASN A 607 -1.55 42.48 4.13
CA ASN A 607 -2.08 42.14 5.45
C ASN A 607 -1.83 40.64 5.78
N PRO A 608 -0.99 40.28 6.76
CA PRO A 608 -0.71 38.91 7.16
C PRO A 608 -1.94 38.15 7.68
N SER A 609 -3.06 38.80 7.82
CA SER A 609 -4.29 38.28 8.43
C SER A 609 -5.09 37.31 7.54
N TYR A 610 -4.75 37.14 6.27
CA TYR A 610 -5.57 36.33 5.36
C TYR A 610 -5.20 34.84 5.30
N ASN A 611 -4.13 34.44 6.00
CA ASN A 611 -3.68 33.06 6.05
C ASN A 611 -3.88 32.47 7.45
N TRP A 612 -4.15 31.19 7.52
CA TRP A 612 -4.16 30.47 8.79
C TRP A 612 -2.74 30.26 9.39
N ILE A 613 -1.69 30.47 8.58
CA ILE A 613 -0.31 30.54 9.04
C ILE A 613 0.03 32.03 9.27
N PHE A 614 0.26 32.40 10.53
CA PHE A 614 0.49 33.79 10.92
C PHE A 614 1.77 34.38 10.34
N ALA A 615 2.84 33.59 10.26
CA ALA A 615 4.20 34.04 10.00
C ALA A 615 4.50 34.49 8.57
N ALA A 616 3.51 34.75 7.79
CA ALA A 616 3.68 34.84 6.37
C ALA A 616 3.86 36.26 5.86
N HIS A 617 5.09 36.83 5.90
CA HIS A 617 5.41 38.06 5.18
C HIS A 617 5.71 37.76 3.71
N PRO A 618 5.16 38.54 2.73
CA PRO A 618 5.22 38.19 1.31
C PRO A 618 6.64 38.06 0.73
N GLN A 619 7.60 38.76 1.29
CA GLN A 619 8.95 38.80 0.73
C GLN A 619 9.95 37.86 1.40
N LYS A 620 9.53 37.08 2.42
CA LYS A 620 10.43 36.16 3.13
C LYS A 620 10.25 34.71 2.69
N THR A 621 11.32 33.96 2.71
CA THR A 621 11.41 32.55 2.28
C THR A 621 10.32 31.60 2.80
N PRO A 622 9.80 31.72 4.05
CA PRO A 622 8.74 30.86 4.57
C PRO A 622 7.42 30.91 3.82
N TRP A 623 7.09 32.02 3.19
CA TRP A 623 5.90 32.16 2.35
C TRP A 623 5.87 31.22 1.16
N LYS A 624 6.99 31.16 0.44
CA LYS A 624 7.11 30.31 -0.74
C LYS A 624 6.84 28.86 -0.41
N ALA A 625 7.19 28.42 0.79
CA ALA A 625 6.94 27.07 1.25
C ALA A 625 5.45 26.78 1.48
N SER A 626 4.70 27.71 2.09
CA SER A 626 3.26 27.55 2.31
C SER A 626 2.44 27.53 1.01
N ASN A 627 2.99 28.09 -0.06
CA ASN A 627 2.37 28.08 -1.38
C ASN A 627 2.25 26.67 -1.96
N LYS A 628 3.12 25.78 -1.58
CA LYS A 628 3.25 24.46 -2.18
C LYS A 628 2.70 23.32 -1.33
N LEU A 629 1.98 23.60 -0.24
CA LEU A 629 1.46 22.55 0.67
C LEU A 629 0.59 21.50 -0.04
N TRP A 630 -0.12 21.89 -1.09
CA TRP A 630 -0.86 20.94 -1.94
C TRP A 630 -0.19 20.64 -3.29
N GLY A 631 1.08 21.02 -3.44
CA GLY A 631 1.86 20.74 -4.65
C GLY A 631 1.59 21.66 -5.83
N GLY A 632 0.74 22.66 -5.64
CA GLY A 632 0.44 23.66 -6.67
C GLY A 632 1.55 24.67 -6.82
N SER A 633 1.65 25.21 -8.00
CA SER A 633 2.58 26.25 -8.37
C SER A 633 1.92 27.61 -8.39
N LEU A 634 2.76 28.64 -8.36
CA LEU A 634 2.33 30.03 -8.52
C LEU A 634 1.54 30.22 -9.81
N VAL A 635 0.57 31.09 -9.76
CA VAL A 635 -0.15 31.57 -10.95
C VAL A 635 0.59 32.73 -11.60
N ASP A 636 0.41 32.88 -12.89
CA ASP A 636 0.77 34.08 -13.62
C ASP A 636 -0.13 35.23 -13.17
N GLU A 637 0.44 36.33 -12.70
CA GLU A 637 -0.31 37.45 -12.14
C GLU A 637 -1.24 38.13 -13.16
N ALA A 638 -0.85 38.17 -14.45
CA ALA A 638 -1.65 38.79 -15.50
C ALA A 638 -2.88 37.93 -15.88
N THR A 639 -2.74 36.59 -15.84
CA THR A 639 -3.81 35.67 -16.23
C THR A 639 -4.61 35.14 -15.07
N SER A 640 -4.05 35.18 -13.85
CA SER A 640 -4.53 34.44 -12.66
C SER A 640 -4.64 32.92 -12.87
N LEU A 641 -3.91 32.37 -13.83
CA LEU A 641 -3.84 30.93 -14.15
C LEU A 641 -2.45 30.38 -13.81
N PRO A 642 -2.34 29.07 -13.53
CA PRO A 642 -1.04 28.44 -13.35
C PRO A 642 -0.11 28.72 -14.53
N LEU A 643 1.18 28.89 -14.26
CA LEU A 643 2.18 28.97 -15.30
C LEU A 643 2.10 27.72 -16.18
N ALA A 644 2.31 27.86 -17.49
CA ALA A 644 2.14 26.79 -18.47
C ALA A 644 2.96 25.51 -18.15
N THR A 645 4.09 25.68 -17.47
CA THR A 645 4.96 24.57 -17.02
C THR A 645 4.51 23.90 -15.72
N GLU A 646 3.50 24.40 -15.05
CA GLU A 646 3.18 24.08 -13.66
C GLU A 646 1.73 23.61 -13.44
N VAL A 647 1.04 23.26 -14.52
CA VAL A 647 -0.32 22.68 -14.48
C VAL A 647 -0.34 21.25 -13.93
N ASN A 648 0.81 20.60 -13.86
CA ASN A 648 0.98 19.27 -13.28
C ASN A 648 1.22 19.38 -11.77
N ILE A 649 0.17 19.24 -11.02
CA ILE A 649 0.23 19.24 -9.55
C ILE A 649 0.97 17.99 -9.10
N LYS A 650 2.03 18.18 -8.29
CA LYS A 650 2.70 17.07 -7.60
C LYS A 650 2.06 16.87 -6.25
N LYS A 651 1.42 15.73 -6.07
CA LYS A 651 0.80 15.36 -4.79
C LYS A 651 1.81 15.43 -3.64
N THR A 652 1.48 16.16 -2.59
CA THR A 652 2.33 16.31 -1.39
C THR A 652 1.82 15.46 -0.23
N ILE A 653 2.57 15.38 0.86
CA ILE A 653 2.09 14.72 2.10
C ILE A 653 0.88 15.42 2.71
N TYR A 654 0.61 16.69 2.36
CA TYR A 654 -0.55 17.44 2.84
C TYR A 654 -1.74 17.41 1.89
N ASP A 655 -1.61 16.78 0.72
CA ASP A 655 -2.72 16.65 -0.23
C ASP A 655 -3.84 15.78 0.36
N PRO A 656 -5.09 16.28 0.42
CA PRO A 656 -6.19 15.57 1.07
C PRO A 656 -6.81 14.46 0.22
N CYS A 657 -6.44 14.37 -1.06
CA CYS A 657 -7.08 13.46 -2.00
C CYS A 657 -6.69 11.99 -1.77
N PRO A 658 -7.54 11.03 -2.13
CA PRO A 658 -7.21 9.61 -2.10
C PRO A 658 -6.00 9.26 -2.98
N TYR A 659 -5.45 8.07 -2.78
CA TYR A 659 -4.42 7.51 -3.65
C TYR A 659 -4.89 7.46 -5.12
N GLY A 660 -4.02 7.85 -6.06
CA GLY A 660 -4.34 7.97 -7.48
C GLY A 660 -5.14 9.22 -7.86
N TYR A 661 -5.22 10.18 -6.93
CA TYR A 661 -5.85 11.48 -7.12
C TYR A 661 -5.02 12.58 -6.44
N HIS A 662 -5.07 13.78 -7.00
CA HIS A 662 -4.41 14.97 -6.45
C HIS A 662 -5.36 16.19 -6.49
N MET A 663 -4.95 17.27 -5.84
CA MET A 663 -5.68 18.53 -5.85
C MET A 663 -5.72 19.14 -7.26
N PRO A 664 -6.82 19.79 -7.67
CA PRO A 664 -6.92 20.38 -9.00
C PRO A 664 -6.05 21.64 -9.14
N PRO A 665 -5.47 21.88 -10.31
CA PRO A 665 -4.91 23.19 -10.65
C PRO A 665 -6.00 24.23 -10.91
N GLN A 666 -5.65 25.51 -10.85
CA GLN A 666 -6.63 26.63 -10.98
C GLN A 666 -7.32 26.66 -12.34
N ASP A 667 -6.68 26.21 -13.41
CA ASP A 667 -7.23 26.27 -14.77
C ASP A 667 -8.34 25.23 -15.04
N ILE A 668 -8.59 24.33 -14.12
CA ILE A 668 -9.52 23.19 -14.31
C ILE A 668 -10.95 23.63 -14.64
N TRP A 669 -11.36 24.81 -14.22
CA TRP A 669 -12.71 25.35 -14.46
C TRP A 669 -12.80 26.35 -15.60
N THR A 670 -11.70 26.61 -16.34
CA THR A 670 -11.66 27.65 -17.38
C THR A 670 -12.65 27.36 -18.52
N ASN A 671 -12.97 26.11 -18.77
CA ASN A 671 -13.98 25.75 -19.78
C ASN A 671 -15.44 25.97 -19.35
N PHE A 672 -15.64 26.43 -18.12
CA PHE A 672 -16.98 26.89 -17.69
C PHE A 672 -17.38 28.20 -18.36
N THR A 673 -16.47 28.87 -19.05
CA THR A 673 -16.74 30.06 -19.90
C THR A 673 -16.90 29.68 -21.37
N VAL A 674 -17.71 30.47 -22.12
CA VAL A 674 -17.94 30.25 -23.55
C VAL A 674 -16.77 30.68 -24.44
N ALA A 675 -15.90 31.55 -23.95
CA ALA A 675 -14.75 32.06 -24.70
C ALA A 675 -13.50 32.21 -23.83
N ALA A 676 -12.33 32.08 -24.43
CA ALA A 676 -11.04 32.18 -23.74
C ALA A 676 -10.77 33.57 -23.12
N THR A 677 -11.44 34.62 -23.60
CA THR A 677 -11.34 36.01 -23.11
C THR A 677 -12.22 36.25 -21.88
N VAL A 678 -13.22 35.39 -21.64
CA VAL A 678 -14.13 35.50 -20.50
C VAL A 678 -13.56 34.71 -19.33
N TYR A 679 -13.22 35.34 -18.26
CA TYR A 679 -12.75 34.72 -17.04
C TYR A 679 -13.58 35.06 -15.79
N ASN A 680 -14.31 36.18 -15.83
CA ASN A 680 -15.35 36.55 -14.87
C ASN A 680 -16.42 37.34 -15.59
N SER A 681 -17.67 37.12 -15.28
CA SER A 681 -18.80 37.87 -15.82
C SER A 681 -20.00 37.77 -14.88
N SER A 682 -20.86 38.72 -14.91
CA SER A 682 -22.20 38.67 -14.32
C SER A 682 -23.28 38.20 -15.32
N ASN A 683 -22.92 38.05 -16.59
CA ASN A 683 -23.82 37.56 -17.64
C ASN A 683 -23.79 36.04 -17.75
N ILE A 684 -24.92 35.40 -17.49
CA ILE A 684 -25.02 33.93 -17.54
C ILE A 684 -24.77 33.35 -18.93
N ALA A 685 -24.98 34.11 -19.99
CA ALA A 685 -24.75 33.71 -21.37
C ALA A 685 -23.22 33.50 -21.67
N ASP A 686 -22.36 34.05 -20.83
CA ASP A 686 -20.93 33.91 -20.97
C ASP A 686 -20.38 32.56 -20.44
N TYR A 687 -21.27 31.71 -19.92
CA TYR A 687 -20.89 30.44 -19.25
C TYR A 687 -21.57 29.23 -19.87
N ASN A 688 -20.83 28.14 -19.91
CA ASN A 688 -21.28 26.81 -20.34
C ASN A 688 -22.12 26.11 -19.24
N VAL A 689 -23.27 26.68 -18.93
CA VAL A 689 -24.18 26.17 -17.92
C VAL A 689 -25.33 25.36 -18.53
N VAL A 690 -25.82 24.39 -17.79
CA VAL A 690 -27.03 23.65 -18.18
C VAL A 690 -28.25 24.60 -18.13
N ALA A 691 -29.01 24.61 -19.22
CA ALA A 691 -30.16 25.49 -19.36
C ALA A 691 -31.19 25.30 -18.24
N GLY A 692 -31.61 26.41 -17.65
CA GLY A 692 -32.60 26.45 -16.59
C GLY A 692 -32.06 26.13 -15.18
N ASP A 693 -30.78 25.86 -15.02
CA ASP A 693 -30.17 25.83 -13.68
C ASP A 693 -30.03 27.26 -13.17
N LYS A 694 -30.68 27.54 -12.08
CA LYS A 694 -30.64 28.84 -11.44
C LYS A 694 -30.40 28.68 -9.96
N PHE A 695 -29.59 29.55 -9.38
CA PHE A 695 -29.74 29.92 -8.00
C PHE A 695 -30.98 30.73 -7.85
N ASN A 696 -31.60 30.79 -6.69
CA ASN A 696 -32.61 31.77 -6.41
C ASN A 696 -32.00 33.18 -6.59
N GLN A 697 -32.38 33.87 -7.65
CA GLN A 697 -31.89 35.20 -7.98
C GLN A 697 -32.68 36.30 -7.28
N THR A 698 -33.86 35.98 -6.77
CA THR A 698 -34.66 36.96 -6.10
C THR A 698 -34.29 37.00 -4.63
N ASP A 699 -33.55 38.03 -4.36
CA ASP A 699 -33.38 38.66 -3.07
C ASP A 699 -32.97 37.84 -1.86
N SER A 700 -32.14 38.48 -1.18
CA SER A 700 -31.35 38.16 -0.01
C SER A 700 -32.10 37.68 1.22
N LYS A 701 -33.35 37.57 1.24
CA LYS A 701 -34.08 37.44 2.51
C LYS A 701 -35.05 36.27 2.65
N ILE A 702 -35.34 35.51 1.60
CA ILE A 702 -36.45 34.57 1.67
C ILE A 702 -36.07 33.20 1.13
N GLY A 703 -36.52 32.18 1.86
CA GLY A 703 -36.40 30.81 1.47
C GLY A 703 -36.87 30.57 0.03
N PHE A 704 -36.18 29.72 -0.63
CA PHE A 704 -36.25 29.26 -1.99
C PHE A 704 -37.66 28.87 -2.46
N THR A 705 -38.48 29.84 -2.78
CA THR A 705 -39.85 29.63 -3.23
C THR A 705 -40.03 29.84 -4.73
N ASP A 706 -38.96 30.14 -5.50
CA ASP A 706 -39.07 30.31 -6.94
C ASP A 706 -39.46 29.01 -7.64
N ALA A 707 -40.65 28.96 -8.24
CA ALA A 707 -41.17 27.83 -9.01
C ALA A 707 -40.25 27.41 -10.18
N ASN A 708 -39.41 28.31 -10.65
CA ASN A 708 -38.45 28.07 -11.75
C ASN A 708 -37.11 27.55 -11.29
N PHE A 709 -36.87 27.41 -10.01
CA PHE A 709 -35.64 26.88 -9.45
C PHE A 709 -35.52 25.39 -9.75
N LYS A 710 -34.37 24.95 -10.33
CA LYS A 710 -34.15 23.54 -10.71
C LYS A 710 -33.24 22.78 -9.78
N VAL A 711 -32.18 23.41 -9.26
CA VAL A 711 -31.19 22.77 -8.40
C VAL A 711 -30.60 23.77 -7.41
N TRP A 712 -30.08 23.26 -6.27
CA TRP A 712 -29.36 24.08 -5.29
C TRP A 712 -27.87 24.15 -5.61
N GLY A 713 -27.52 24.77 -6.69
CA GLY A 713 -26.16 24.81 -7.23
C GLY A 713 -26.23 25.11 -8.72
N ARG A 714 -25.14 24.78 -9.41
CA ARG A 714 -25.08 24.88 -10.88
C ARG A 714 -24.47 23.64 -11.49
N ARG A 715 -24.99 23.26 -12.66
CA ARG A 715 -24.37 22.29 -13.54
C ARG A 715 -23.65 23.01 -14.68
N TYR A 716 -22.46 22.54 -14.99
CA TYR A 716 -21.63 23.03 -16.08
C TYR A 716 -21.33 21.93 -17.07
N PHE A 717 -21.27 22.30 -18.36
CA PHE A 717 -20.70 21.42 -19.38
C PHE A 717 -19.17 21.51 -19.29
N THR A 718 -18.53 20.43 -18.90
CA THR A 718 -17.10 20.40 -18.57
C THR A 718 -16.19 20.37 -19.78
N THR A 719 -16.71 19.97 -20.95
CA THR A 719 -16.00 19.92 -22.24
C THR A 719 -16.39 21.07 -23.19
N GLY A 720 -17.26 21.99 -22.75
CA GLY A 720 -17.69 23.15 -23.53
C GLY A 720 -18.78 22.89 -24.58
N GLU A 721 -19.26 21.67 -24.70
CA GLU A 721 -20.32 21.28 -25.64
C GLU A 721 -21.58 20.81 -24.90
N ALA A 722 -22.71 21.39 -25.28
CA ALA A 722 -24.00 21.22 -24.59
C ALA A 722 -24.61 19.80 -24.71
N SER A 723 -24.04 18.87 -25.46
CA SER A 723 -24.72 17.61 -25.79
C SER A 723 -23.86 16.36 -25.89
N ALA A 724 -22.58 16.43 -25.69
CA ALA A 724 -21.73 15.25 -25.86
C ALA A 724 -21.61 14.43 -24.57
N THR A 725 -22.24 13.27 -24.55
CA THR A 725 -21.76 12.16 -23.71
C THR A 725 -20.40 11.76 -24.25
N ALA A 726 -19.39 11.72 -23.42
CA ALA A 726 -18.08 11.23 -23.82
C ALA A 726 -18.21 9.82 -24.41
N ALA A 727 -17.29 9.43 -25.31
CA ALA A 727 -17.31 8.13 -25.95
C ALA A 727 -17.29 6.94 -24.96
N ASP A 728 -16.86 7.17 -23.71
CA ASP A 728 -16.88 6.22 -22.61
C ASP A 728 -18.20 6.19 -21.81
N GLY A 729 -19.24 6.91 -22.28
CA GLY A 729 -20.55 6.98 -21.62
C GLY A 729 -20.59 7.90 -20.41
N THR A 730 -19.52 8.64 -20.09
CA THR A 730 -19.52 9.60 -18.99
C THR A 730 -20.28 10.88 -19.37
N SER A 731 -21.10 11.39 -18.43
CA SER A 731 -21.75 12.69 -18.58
C SER A 731 -20.70 13.80 -18.58
N ASN A 732 -20.84 14.76 -19.50
CA ASN A 732 -20.02 15.97 -19.49
C ASN A 732 -20.62 17.08 -18.61
N GLU A 733 -21.63 16.77 -17.79
CA GLU A 733 -22.23 17.70 -16.85
C GLU A 733 -21.67 17.51 -15.45
N ALA A 734 -21.12 18.56 -14.87
CA ALA A 734 -20.66 18.59 -13.49
C ALA A 734 -21.53 19.47 -12.61
N PHE A 735 -22.07 18.91 -11.55
CA PHE A 735 -22.84 19.64 -10.56
C PHE A 735 -21.95 20.21 -9.45
N TYR A 736 -22.05 21.50 -9.22
CA TYR A 736 -21.42 22.21 -8.10
C TYR A 736 -22.51 22.71 -7.15
N PRO A 737 -22.66 22.10 -5.96
CA PRO A 737 -23.68 22.46 -5.00
C PRO A 737 -23.36 23.77 -4.31
N ALA A 738 -24.38 24.49 -3.88
CA ALA A 738 -24.27 25.71 -3.08
C ALA A 738 -23.92 25.39 -1.62
N ALA A 739 -22.78 24.73 -1.42
CA ALA A 739 -22.32 24.26 -0.13
C ALA A 739 -21.86 25.38 0.82
N GLY A 740 -21.63 26.59 0.29
CA GLY A 740 -21.04 27.66 1.07
C GLY A 740 -19.57 27.37 1.44
N TYR A 741 -19.12 27.96 2.55
CA TYR A 741 -17.75 27.83 3.03
C TYR A 741 -17.66 28.14 4.53
N ARG A 742 -16.57 27.74 5.18
CA ARG A 742 -16.27 28.15 6.55
C ARG A 742 -15.29 29.31 6.55
N ASN A 743 -15.68 30.41 7.17
CA ASN A 743 -14.95 31.68 7.15
C ASN A 743 -13.74 31.64 8.09
N GLY A 744 -12.59 32.04 7.59
CA GLY A 744 -11.33 32.06 8.34
C GLY A 744 -11.23 33.18 9.38
N ALA A 745 -12.11 34.17 9.38
CA ALA A 745 -12.10 35.25 10.35
C ALA A 745 -12.79 34.88 11.67
N ASP A 746 -13.94 34.18 11.56
CA ASP A 746 -14.84 33.94 12.69
C ASP A 746 -15.31 32.49 12.82
N GLY A 747 -14.94 31.65 11.86
CA GLY A 747 -15.31 30.23 11.84
C GLY A 747 -16.75 29.93 11.48
N ARG A 748 -17.52 30.93 11.07
CA ARG A 748 -18.91 30.76 10.64
C ARG A 748 -19.01 30.05 9.31
N VAL A 749 -20.09 29.31 9.12
CA VAL A 749 -20.39 28.67 7.83
C VAL A 749 -21.32 29.57 7.04
N ASN A 750 -20.77 30.23 6.04
CA ASN A 750 -21.44 31.28 5.28
C ASN A 750 -21.77 30.83 3.87
N HIS A 751 -22.67 31.55 3.22
CA HIS A 751 -23.08 31.41 1.82
C HIS A 751 -23.71 30.05 1.46
N VAL A 752 -24.18 29.31 2.44
CA VAL A 752 -24.92 28.07 2.20
C VAL A 752 -26.18 28.36 1.41
N GLY A 753 -26.44 27.59 0.37
CA GLY A 753 -27.60 27.74 -0.50
C GLY A 753 -27.49 28.83 -1.59
N TRP A 754 -26.40 29.63 -1.63
CA TRP A 754 -26.20 30.63 -2.66
C TRP A 754 -24.76 30.85 -3.16
N GLY A 755 -23.81 30.09 -2.62
CA GLY A 755 -22.44 30.10 -3.10
C GLY A 755 -21.88 28.70 -3.30
N CYS A 756 -21.40 28.41 -4.51
CA CYS A 756 -20.62 27.20 -4.79
C CYS A 756 -19.15 27.58 -4.87
N TYR A 757 -18.35 26.89 -4.12
CA TYR A 757 -16.92 27.12 -4.03
C TYR A 757 -16.15 25.79 -4.11
N ALA A 758 -14.93 25.84 -4.66
CA ALA A 758 -14.02 24.71 -4.63
C ALA A 758 -12.56 25.20 -4.71
N TRP A 759 -11.70 24.69 -3.85
CA TRP A 759 -10.27 25.01 -3.87
C TRP A 759 -9.55 24.41 -5.07
N SER A 760 -8.58 25.15 -5.59
CA SER A 760 -7.45 24.60 -6.35
C SER A 760 -6.21 24.47 -5.47
N ALA A 761 -5.17 23.78 -5.97
CA ALA A 761 -3.85 23.74 -5.33
C ALA A 761 -3.02 24.99 -5.58
N SER A 762 -3.45 25.87 -6.47
CA SER A 762 -2.64 27.01 -6.95
C SER A 762 -2.73 28.19 -5.98
N PRO A 763 -1.60 28.68 -5.44
CA PRO A 763 -1.57 29.98 -4.76
C PRO A 763 -1.74 31.11 -5.77
N PHE A 764 -2.32 32.24 -5.37
CA PHE A 764 -2.62 33.32 -6.30
C PHE A 764 -1.37 34.02 -6.84
N SER A 765 -0.42 34.38 -5.98
CA SER A 765 0.88 34.92 -6.40
C SER A 765 1.96 34.64 -5.37
N ALA A 766 3.21 34.90 -5.72
CA ALA A 766 4.33 34.75 -4.79
C ALA A 766 4.21 35.67 -3.58
N ALA A 767 3.51 36.77 -3.72
CA ALA A 767 3.33 37.81 -2.70
C ALA A 767 1.97 37.76 -2.00
N SER A 768 1.01 36.98 -2.51
CA SER A 768 -0.37 36.98 -2.00
C SER A 768 -0.62 35.92 -0.94
N GLN A 769 -1.44 36.24 0.02
CA GLN A 769 -1.99 35.30 1.04
C GLN A 769 -3.25 34.60 0.57
N SER A 770 -3.59 34.81 -0.68
CA SER A 770 -4.74 34.21 -1.32
C SER A 770 -4.35 32.98 -2.10
N ALA A 771 -5.33 32.14 -2.34
CA ALA A 771 -5.21 30.96 -3.19
C ALA A 771 -6.36 30.89 -4.17
N GLY A 772 -6.13 30.21 -5.27
CA GLY A 772 -7.06 30.08 -6.36
C GLY A 772 -8.23 29.15 -6.05
N PHE A 773 -9.42 29.54 -6.45
CA PHE A 773 -10.63 28.75 -6.25
C PHE A 773 -11.70 29.07 -7.31
N LEU A 774 -12.65 28.15 -7.48
CA LEU A 774 -13.91 28.40 -8.18
C LEU A 774 -14.82 29.21 -7.28
N SER A 775 -15.40 30.30 -7.79
CA SER A 775 -16.44 31.08 -7.11
C SER A 775 -17.70 31.21 -7.98
N VAL A 776 -18.80 30.67 -7.52
CA VAL A 776 -20.09 30.76 -8.21
C VAL A 776 -21.11 31.28 -7.23
N ARG A 777 -21.79 32.37 -7.61
CA ARG A 777 -22.93 32.92 -6.88
C ARG A 777 -24.13 33.09 -7.81
N SER A 778 -25.24 33.50 -7.30
CA SER A 778 -26.49 33.68 -8.07
C SER A 778 -26.33 34.62 -9.27
N TYR A 779 -25.45 35.62 -9.16
CA TYR A 779 -25.30 36.71 -10.14
C TYR A 779 -23.92 36.77 -10.79
N TRP A 780 -22.96 35.88 -10.40
CA TRP A 780 -21.68 35.82 -11.06
C TRP A 780 -21.08 34.43 -11.04
N VAL A 781 -20.15 34.18 -11.95
CA VAL A 781 -19.32 33.02 -12.01
C VAL A 781 -17.87 33.44 -12.27
N TYR A 782 -16.97 33.02 -11.38
CA TYR A 782 -15.54 33.23 -11.55
C TYR A 782 -14.87 31.88 -11.57
N PRO A 783 -14.58 31.30 -12.74
CA PRO A 783 -13.85 30.02 -12.86
C PRO A 783 -12.44 30.11 -12.29
N VAL A 784 -11.88 31.35 -12.33
CA VAL A 784 -10.55 31.66 -11.85
C VAL A 784 -10.65 32.82 -10.89
N ASN A 785 -10.73 32.53 -9.61
CA ASN A 785 -10.81 33.55 -8.56
C ASN A 785 -9.79 33.25 -7.47
N TYR A 786 -9.60 34.13 -6.53
CA TYR A 786 -8.70 33.97 -5.39
C TYR A 786 -9.33 34.52 -4.12
N THR A 787 -8.99 33.90 -2.98
CA THR A 787 -9.47 34.31 -1.67
C THR A 787 -8.52 33.88 -0.56
N HIS A 788 -8.85 34.22 0.67
CA HIS A 788 -8.05 34.02 1.86
C HIS A 788 -7.81 32.52 2.14
N ARG A 789 -6.57 32.14 2.39
CA ARG A 789 -6.19 30.74 2.67
C ARG A 789 -6.72 30.22 4.00
N ALA A 790 -7.11 31.11 4.91
CA ALA A 790 -7.74 30.76 6.18
C ALA A 790 -9.19 30.27 5.99
N ASP A 791 -9.86 30.62 4.89
CA ASP A 791 -11.19 30.10 4.58
C ASP A 791 -11.11 28.59 4.29
N ALA A 792 -12.21 27.87 4.50
CA ALA A 792 -12.28 26.46 4.14
C ALA A 792 -13.39 26.19 3.14
N PHE A 793 -13.01 25.59 2.01
CA PHE A 793 -13.91 25.23 0.92
C PHE A 793 -13.88 23.72 0.64
N PRO A 794 -14.90 23.21 -0.06
CA PRO A 794 -14.85 21.86 -0.64
C PRO A 794 -13.68 21.68 -1.61
N VAL A 795 -13.33 20.43 -1.83
CA VAL A 795 -12.30 20.00 -2.78
C VAL A 795 -12.91 18.98 -3.74
N ARG A 796 -12.49 19.04 -5.00
CA ARG A 796 -12.83 18.04 -6.02
C ARG A 796 -11.55 17.59 -6.70
N CYS A 797 -11.14 16.34 -6.41
CA CYS A 797 -9.83 15.83 -6.82
C CYS A 797 -9.76 15.46 -8.30
N VAL A 798 -8.58 15.53 -8.86
CA VAL A 798 -8.22 15.10 -10.23
C VAL A 798 -7.55 13.75 -10.14
N ARG A 799 -7.89 12.82 -11.05
CA ARG A 799 -7.24 11.51 -11.17
C ARG A 799 -5.85 11.69 -11.81
N ASP A 800 -4.85 10.99 -11.26
CA ASP A 800 -3.48 10.94 -11.77
C ASP A 800 -3.39 10.31 -13.16
#